data_15cb0e5df5d02d4eea3bf73edcb89204
#
_entry.id   15cb0e5df5d02d4eea3bf73edcb89204
#
_cell.length_a   1.000
_cell.length_b   1.000
_cell.length_c   1.000
_cell.angle_alpha   90.00
_cell.angle_beta   90.00
_cell.angle_gamma   90.00
#
_symmetry.space_group_name_H-M   'P 1'
#
loop_
_entity.id
_entity.type
_entity.pdbx_description
1 polymer ?
#
loop_
_entity_poly.entity_id
_entity_poly.type
_entity_poly.pdbx_seq_one_letter_code
_entity_poly.pdbx_strand_id
1 'polypeptide(L)'
;MSCVIGLHGCSLPNAGASGSATSSASAGPVGELLTNGGFQGTDGWWTAGGTLNAENQMGCITFTESGSNPWDVILGQSNLGLVQGQTYKLHFTAMAKSDINVKALIQHDGAPYTNYMVQDLALGSTPKPFDIQFTPSATDEKTQFQLQMGTQTPTTVCIGEATLSGPSLIKKSELGSVRVNQVGYLSKALKRATIATDSKDSLPWTLRNAQGETIAEGKTTPFGLNAASGENVQIADFSQVTTPGTGLVLEVAGQKSHPFSIGDDIYHTMKFDALSFFYQQRSGIDIEAKYVQRPDLARPAGHKPENVTSFNKQDAKGNQWPGCDFTLDVTGGWYDAGDQGKYVVNGGISVWTLMNLYEREQLAKEGDKSAFADGKVKIPEQHNGYNDLLDESRWMMEFFLAMQVPEGKKAWVPVGDQSKQLDSLKLTEIDASGMVFHKVADEAWTGMPLPPHKDPQPRFLSHPSTAATLNLAATAAQSARVWKDLDPAFAQRSLQAAERAWKAANRHPDVYAYDNFVGSGPYDDTNLKDEFYWAAAELFATTGKAEYKQAVQQSPLYLAAPKGDRSASGDLYWQDLSSAGTITLAMVPNKLGKQEVEKARAAIIAAADGYQKSVATEGYLIPYQATEYPWGSNSNLMNRSIFLGLAHDFTGERKYLQAMSDAMDYVLGRNPLDQSYVSGYGSRPLKNPHHRFWAHPIDPASPLVPPGVLSGGPNSINFSDPVASTLKGKCTGQTCWKDEIGAWTLNEVTVNWNAPFFWTVSVLDEGGLTR
;
A
#
# COMPACT_ATOMS: atom_id res chain seq x y z
N MET A 1 -22.32 -1.64 69.45
CA MET A 1 -21.52 -2.56 70.28
C MET A 1 -20.15 -2.67 69.62
N SER A 2 -19.17 -2.15 70.28
CA SER A 2 -17.74 -2.10 69.90
C SER A 2 -17.07 -3.46 69.90
N CYS A 3 -16.05 -3.65 69.06
CA CYS A 3 -14.77 -4.31 69.35
C CYS A 3 -13.93 -4.21 68.05
N VAL A 4 -12.92 -3.40 67.96
CA VAL A 4 -11.52 -3.45 68.40
C VAL A 4 -10.62 -4.33 67.52
N ILE A 5 -9.89 -3.72 66.64
CA ILE A 5 -8.50 -3.70 66.20
C ILE A 5 -7.68 -5.01 66.32
N GLY A 6 -7.09 -5.40 65.24
CA GLY A 6 -5.90 -6.28 65.12
C GLY A 6 -5.07 -5.90 63.90
N LEU A 7 -4.00 -5.12 64.10
CA LEU A 7 -2.96 -4.77 63.15
C LEU A 7 -2.03 -5.98 62.96
N HIS A 8 -1.97 -6.53 61.73
CA HIS A 8 -0.82 -7.32 61.32
C HIS A 8 -0.25 -6.69 60.03
N GLY A 9 0.97 -6.22 60.14
CA GLY A 9 1.73 -5.64 59.04
C GLY A 9 2.10 -6.69 58.02
N CYS A 10 1.75 -6.44 56.75
CA CYS A 10 2.38 -7.08 55.61
C CYS A 10 3.33 -6.08 54.97
N SER A 11 4.60 -6.40 55.04
CA SER A 11 5.68 -5.72 54.34
C SER A 11 5.47 -5.91 52.82
N LEU A 12 5.41 -4.77 52.13
CA LEU A 12 5.47 -4.72 50.68
C LEU A 12 6.89 -5.09 50.22
N PRO A 13 7.07 -5.91 49.21
CA PRO A 13 8.38 -6.07 48.59
C PRO A 13 8.76 -4.81 47.80
N ASN A 14 9.99 -4.38 47.97
CA ASN A 14 10.63 -3.28 47.25
C ASN A 14 10.36 -3.36 45.77
N ALA A 15 9.80 -2.30 45.19
CA ALA A 15 9.80 -2.04 43.77
C ALA A 15 11.24 -1.93 43.30
N GLY A 16 11.70 -2.95 42.60
CA GLY A 16 12.96 -2.92 41.87
C GLY A 16 12.92 -1.77 40.86
N ALA A 17 13.97 -0.97 40.88
CA ALA A 17 14.18 0.10 39.91
C ALA A 17 14.02 -0.45 38.50
N SER A 18 13.11 0.13 37.74
CA SER A 18 13.03 -0.06 36.28
C SER A 18 14.34 0.48 35.71
N GLY A 19 15.22 -0.43 35.33
CA GLY A 19 16.37 -0.10 34.51
C GLY A 19 15.85 0.47 33.19
N SER A 20 16.13 1.75 32.94
CA SER A 20 15.99 2.32 31.61
C SER A 20 16.83 1.49 30.65
N ALA A 21 16.18 0.88 29.65
CA ALA A 21 16.87 0.24 28.55
C ALA A 21 17.76 1.30 27.88
N THR A 22 19.07 1.19 28.10
CA THR A 22 20.05 1.98 27.36
C THR A 22 19.98 1.53 25.91
N SER A 23 19.53 2.41 25.01
CA SER A 23 19.57 2.20 23.58
C SER A 23 21.01 1.89 23.17
N SER A 24 21.26 0.75 22.57
CA SER A 24 22.60 0.34 22.12
C SER A 24 22.93 0.97 20.75
N ALA A 25 22.84 2.28 20.65
CA ALA A 25 23.25 3.01 19.47
C ALA A 25 24.77 3.05 19.37
N SER A 26 25.33 2.87 18.16
CA SER A 26 26.77 2.88 17.90
C SER A 26 27.17 4.04 16.99
N ALA A 27 28.45 4.43 17.05
CA ALA A 27 29.02 5.42 16.15
C ALA A 27 29.21 4.80 14.75
N GLY A 28 28.63 5.44 13.74
CA GLY A 28 28.83 5.15 12.33
C GLY A 28 30.03 5.87 11.74
N PRO A 29 30.20 5.85 10.39
CA PRO A 29 31.25 6.58 9.74
C PRO A 29 31.10 8.09 9.97
N VAL A 30 32.25 8.78 10.00
CA VAL A 30 32.29 10.24 10.05
C VAL A 30 31.77 10.79 8.72
N GLY A 31 30.82 11.69 8.79
CA GLY A 31 30.20 12.32 7.63
C GLY A 31 29.57 13.68 7.96
N GLU A 32 28.91 14.27 6.99
CA GLU A 32 28.16 15.52 7.12
C GLU A 32 26.75 15.19 7.64
N LEU A 33 26.32 15.86 8.70
CA LEU A 33 25.02 15.64 9.33
C LEU A 33 23.99 16.72 9.00
N LEU A 34 24.40 17.97 8.67
CA LEU A 34 23.49 18.99 8.18
C LEU A 34 23.21 18.79 6.68
N THR A 35 22.02 19.12 6.28
CA THR A 35 21.60 19.09 4.88
C THR A 35 21.45 20.51 4.35
N ASN A 36 21.77 20.74 3.07
CA ASN A 36 21.61 22.04 2.41
C ASN A 36 22.24 23.22 3.18
N GLY A 37 23.42 23.02 3.77
CA GLY A 37 24.14 24.10 4.47
C GLY A 37 24.69 25.20 3.57
N GLY A 38 24.73 24.97 2.26
CA GLY A 38 25.05 25.96 1.24
C GLY A 38 23.84 26.72 0.68
N PHE A 39 22.65 26.52 1.24
CA PHE A 39 21.40 27.21 0.93
C PHE A 39 21.10 27.37 -0.57
N GLN A 40 21.07 26.27 -1.31
CA GLN A 40 20.54 26.24 -2.70
C GLN A 40 19.01 26.52 -2.76
N GLY A 41 18.39 26.66 -1.60
CA GLY A 41 17.01 26.95 -1.26
C GLY A 41 16.87 26.89 0.24
N THR A 42 15.66 26.80 0.79
CA THR A 42 15.41 26.74 2.23
C THR A 42 15.13 25.32 2.73
N ASP A 43 15.17 24.32 1.86
CA ASP A 43 14.86 22.92 2.20
C ASP A 43 15.75 22.38 3.34
N GLY A 44 15.12 21.70 4.30
CA GLY A 44 15.81 21.16 5.48
C GLY A 44 15.92 22.15 6.64
N TRP A 45 15.71 23.44 6.42
CA TRP A 45 15.79 24.48 7.44
C TRP A 45 14.38 25.01 7.82
N TRP A 46 14.17 25.29 9.07
CA TRP A 46 12.93 25.82 9.61
C TRP A 46 13.17 27.09 10.44
N THR A 47 12.10 27.89 10.62
CA THR A 47 12.13 29.10 11.43
C THR A 47 10.95 29.20 12.39
N ALA A 48 11.15 29.91 13.48
CA ALA A 48 10.12 30.47 14.32
C ALA A 48 10.34 31.98 14.45
N GLY A 49 9.27 32.76 14.51
CA GLY A 49 9.32 34.22 14.75
C GLY A 49 9.92 35.06 13.63
N GLY A 50 10.16 34.50 12.45
CA GLY A 50 10.73 35.20 11.31
C GLY A 50 10.48 34.51 9.97
N THR A 51 10.84 35.19 8.87
CA THR A 51 10.73 34.67 7.50
C THR A 51 12.12 34.31 6.97
N LEU A 52 12.29 33.07 6.48
CA LEU A 52 13.50 32.57 5.89
C LEU A 52 13.50 32.74 4.37
N ASN A 53 14.58 33.28 3.82
CA ASN A 53 14.84 33.33 2.40
C ASN A 53 16.28 32.82 2.13
N ALA A 54 16.49 32.20 0.99
CA ALA A 54 17.83 31.82 0.51
C ALA A 54 18.33 32.88 -0.46
N GLU A 55 19.43 33.54 -0.14
CA GLU A 55 20.05 34.59 -0.96
C GLU A 55 21.58 34.43 -0.93
N ASN A 56 22.23 34.48 -2.12
CA ASN A 56 23.69 34.40 -2.24
C ASN A 56 24.34 33.23 -1.50
N GLN A 57 23.70 32.04 -1.57
CA GLN A 57 24.14 30.81 -0.87
C GLN A 57 24.12 30.95 0.69
N MET A 58 23.30 31.83 1.20
CA MET A 58 23.02 31.99 2.61
C MET A 58 21.52 31.91 2.91
N GLY A 59 21.16 31.28 4.01
CA GLY A 59 19.81 31.33 4.57
C GLY A 59 19.66 32.53 5.48
N CYS A 60 18.80 33.48 5.10
CA CYS A 60 18.61 34.73 5.79
C CYS A 60 17.25 34.75 6.47
N ILE A 61 17.21 34.80 7.82
CA ILE A 61 15.99 35.02 8.58
C ILE A 61 15.81 36.51 8.86
N THR A 62 14.66 37.04 8.46
CA THR A 62 14.24 38.43 8.78
C THR A 62 13.10 38.39 9.80
N PHE A 63 13.24 39.09 10.90
CA PHE A 63 12.23 39.23 11.93
C PHE A 63 11.95 40.69 12.27
N THR A 64 10.69 40.99 12.57
CA THR A 64 10.18 42.33 12.90
C THR A 64 9.77 42.47 14.34
N GLU A 65 9.63 41.36 15.05
CA GLU A 65 9.31 41.27 16.48
C GLU A 65 10.32 40.33 17.15
N SER A 66 10.80 40.72 18.33
CA SER A 66 11.86 39.97 19.03
C SER A 66 11.37 38.97 20.08
N GLY A 67 10.09 39.06 20.49
CA GLY A 67 9.58 38.25 21.60
C GLY A 67 10.20 38.52 22.96
N SER A 68 9.86 37.67 23.91
CA SER A 68 10.32 37.80 25.33
C SER A 68 11.44 36.81 25.69
N ASN A 69 11.66 35.78 24.88
CA ASN A 69 12.62 34.72 25.11
C ASN A 69 13.56 34.56 23.92
N PRO A 70 14.81 34.07 24.13
CA PRO A 70 15.75 33.83 23.01
C PRO A 70 15.19 32.92 21.91
N TRP A 71 14.37 31.94 22.27
CA TRP A 71 13.76 30.98 21.36
C TRP A 71 12.47 31.49 20.68
N ASP A 72 12.01 32.69 20.91
CA ASP A 72 10.87 33.27 20.19
C ASP A 72 11.22 33.61 18.73
N VAL A 73 12.53 33.74 18.43
CA VAL A 73 13.04 33.85 17.04
C VAL A 73 14.17 32.83 16.83
N ILE A 74 13.96 31.90 15.92
CA ILE A 74 14.89 30.79 15.67
C ILE A 74 15.08 30.56 14.17
N LEU A 75 16.29 30.23 13.77
CA LEU A 75 16.62 29.50 12.53
C LEU A 75 17.25 28.17 12.93
N GLY A 76 16.72 27.05 12.44
CA GLY A 76 17.19 25.73 12.87
C GLY A 76 17.09 24.63 11.84
N GLN A 77 17.78 23.52 12.13
CA GLN A 77 17.64 22.24 11.44
C GLN A 77 17.56 21.11 12.48
N SER A 78 16.54 20.24 12.33
CA SER A 78 16.26 19.12 13.25
C SER A 78 16.73 17.77 12.67
N ASN A 79 16.48 16.69 13.43
CA ASN A 79 16.78 15.31 13.09
C ASN A 79 18.29 15.00 12.96
N LEU A 80 19.10 15.64 13.79
CA LEU A 80 20.52 15.32 13.94
C LEU A 80 20.67 14.22 14.99
N GLY A 81 21.48 13.21 14.73
CA GLY A 81 21.77 12.15 15.70
C GLY A 81 23.16 12.33 16.27
N LEU A 82 23.30 12.28 17.59
CA LEU A 82 24.60 12.41 18.28
C LEU A 82 24.92 11.15 19.08
N VAL A 83 26.20 10.75 19.10
CA VAL A 83 26.72 9.62 19.87
C VAL A 83 27.55 10.11 21.04
N GLN A 84 27.22 9.66 22.24
CA GLN A 84 27.94 10.03 23.48
C GLN A 84 29.45 9.83 23.34
N GLY A 85 30.22 10.79 23.80
CA GLY A 85 31.68 10.73 23.85
C GLY A 85 32.39 10.88 22.50
N GLN A 86 31.65 11.03 21.39
CA GLN A 86 32.23 11.30 20.08
C GLN A 86 32.45 12.80 19.86
N THR A 87 33.42 13.14 19.02
CA THR A 87 33.73 14.54 18.71
C THR A 87 33.02 14.98 17.43
N TYR A 88 32.35 16.13 17.50
CA TYR A 88 31.65 16.78 16.40
C TYR A 88 32.27 18.15 16.14
N LYS A 89 32.28 18.57 14.85
CA LYS A 89 32.76 19.88 14.40
C LYS A 89 31.63 20.58 13.66
N LEU A 90 31.14 21.66 14.21
CA LEU A 90 30.17 22.56 13.60
C LEU A 90 30.93 23.72 12.98
N HIS A 91 30.78 23.92 11.68
CA HIS A 91 31.28 25.07 10.94
C HIS A 91 30.12 25.81 10.30
N PHE A 92 30.16 27.14 10.29
CA PHE A 92 29.28 27.99 9.51
C PHE A 92 29.82 29.41 9.41
N THR A 93 29.43 30.13 8.37
CA THR A 93 29.63 31.57 8.22
C THR A 93 28.35 32.29 8.57
N ALA A 94 28.41 33.33 9.41
CA ALA A 94 27.22 34.10 9.80
C ALA A 94 27.46 35.62 9.77
N MET A 95 26.40 36.37 9.50
CA MET A 95 26.37 37.84 9.55
C MET A 95 24.98 38.35 9.89
N ALA A 96 24.87 39.63 10.23
CA ALA A 96 23.60 40.32 10.45
C ALA A 96 23.62 41.74 9.86
N LYS A 97 22.47 42.27 9.39
CA LYS A 97 22.39 43.63 8.83
C LYS A 97 22.70 44.73 9.88
N SER A 98 22.54 44.43 11.15
CA SER A 98 22.91 45.31 12.29
C SER A 98 23.56 44.47 13.38
N ASP A 99 24.34 45.09 14.24
CA ASP A 99 25.00 44.39 15.36
C ASP A 99 23.95 43.68 16.25
N ILE A 100 24.17 42.39 16.51
CA ILE A 100 23.27 41.53 17.24
C ILE A 100 24.03 40.42 17.97
N ASN A 101 23.54 40.02 19.14
CA ASN A 101 24.03 38.83 19.83
C ASN A 101 23.08 37.64 19.55
N VAL A 102 23.62 36.55 19.04
CA VAL A 102 22.91 35.34 18.67
C VAL A 102 23.47 34.17 19.48
N LYS A 103 22.59 33.25 19.88
CA LYS A 103 23.01 32.02 20.55
C LYS A 103 22.93 30.85 19.59
N ALA A 104 24.10 30.27 19.27
CA ALA A 104 24.17 29.00 18.53
C ALA A 104 24.13 27.84 19.54
N LEU A 105 23.29 26.84 19.29
CA LEU A 105 23.19 25.69 20.16
C LEU A 105 22.83 24.41 19.42
N ILE A 106 23.24 23.29 19.99
CA ILE A 106 22.75 21.96 19.64
C ILE A 106 22.10 21.36 20.89
N GLN A 107 20.82 21.01 20.78
CA GLN A 107 20.03 20.54 21.90
C GLN A 107 19.12 19.38 21.52
N HIS A 108 18.58 18.66 22.50
CA HIS A 108 17.48 17.72 22.33
C HIS A 108 16.26 18.43 21.74
N ASP A 109 15.65 17.83 20.72
CA ASP A 109 14.44 18.34 20.09
C ASP A 109 13.20 17.87 20.86
N GLY A 110 12.79 18.66 21.85
CA GLY A 110 11.70 18.40 22.77
C GLY A 110 12.07 18.59 24.22
N ALA A 111 11.09 18.59 25.11
CA ALA A 111 11.37 18.68 26.56
C ALA A 111 12.17 17.46 27.04
N PRO A 112 13.21 17.66 27.85
CA PRO A 112 13.61 18.85 28.60
C PRO A 112 14.58 19.82 27.90
N TYR A 113 14.76 19.74 26.56
CA TYR A 113 15.63 20.62 25.75
C TYR A 113 17.08 20.63 26.21
N THR A 114 17.63 19.45 26.52
CA THR A 114 19.01 19.28 26.99
C THR A 114 20.00 19.81 25.97
N ASN A 115 20.87 20.76 26.41
CA ASN A 115 21.90 21.32 25.53
C ASN A 115 23.15 20.44 25.51
N TYR A 116 23.67 20.15 24.33
CA TYR A 116 24.95 19.47 24.07
C TYR A 116 26.06 20.44 23.68
N MET A 117 25.70 21.59 23.08
CA MET A 117 26.58 22.69 22.77
C MET A 117 25.83 24.01 22.88
N VAL A 118 26.45 25.03 23.43
CA VAL A 118 25.94 26.41 23.44
C VAL A 118 27.12 27.36 23.22
N GLN A 119 26.94 28.31 22.30
CA GLN A 119 27.95 29.34 22.00
C GLN A 119 27.26 30.67 21.73
N ASP A 120 27.67 31.71 22.43
CA ASP A 120 27.23 33.09 22.16
C ASP A 120 28.06 33.68 21.00
N LEU A 121 27.40 34.32 20.06
CA LEU A 121 27.98 34.90 18.84
C LEU A 121 27.64 36.39 18.77
N ALA A 122 28.63 37.22 18.54
CA ALA A 122 28.45 38.63 18.17
C ALA A 122 28.56 38.79 16.66
N LEU A 123 27.46 39.14 16.01
CA LEU A 123 27.35 39.30 14.56
C LEU A 123 27.20 40.79 14.21
N GLY A 124 27.70 41.13 13.03
CA GLY A 124 27.54 42.43 12.39
C GLY A 124 27.44 42.26 10.90
N SER A 125 27.61 43.34 10.12
CA SER A 125 27.43 43.38 8.69
C SER A 125 28.52 42.66 7.85
N THR A 126 29.61 42.23 8.49
CA THR A 126 30.66 41.46 7.83
C THR A 126 30.51 39.98 8.13
N PRO A 127 30.46 39.07 7.14
CA PRO A 127 30.46 37.65 7.36
C PRO A 127 31.63 37.16 8.17
N LYS A 128 31.40 36.35 9.20
CA LYS A 128 32.42 35.75 10.04
C LYS A 128 32.28 34.24 10.08
N PRO A 129 33.37 33.47 9.90
CA PRO A 129 33.38 32.03 10.11
C PRO A 129 33.38 31.70 11.60
N PHE A 130 32.68 30.57 11.95
CA PHE A 130 32.65 29.99 13.29
C PHE A 130 32.98 28.50 13.17
N ASP A 131 33.98 28.08 13.98
CA ASP A 131 34.41 26.67 14.08
C ASP A 131 34.24 26.24 15.54
N ILE A 132 33.29 25.36 15.82
CA ILE A 132 32.94 24.95 17.18
C ILE A 132 33.08 23.42 17.25
N GLN A 133 33.91 22.96 18.19
CA GLN A 133 34.08 21.56 18.48
C GLN A 133 33.39 21.22 19.79
N PHE A 134 32.62 20.10 19.83
CA PHE A 134 31.96 19.65 21.06
C PHE A 134 31.88 18.14 21.13
N THR A 135 31.60 17.63 22.33
CA THR A 135 31.45 16.21 22.63
C THR A 135 30.17 16.03 23.45
N PRO A 136 29.11 15.37 22.88
CA PRO A 136 27.86 15.22 23.59
C PRO A 136 28.02 14.33 24.83
N SER A 137 27.32 14.70 25.88
CA SER A 137 27.31 13.99 27.18
C SER A 137 26.42 12.74 27.17
N ALA A 138 25.53 12.59 26.19
CA ALA A 138 24.66 11.44 25.97
C ALA A 138 24.48 11.17 24.49
N THR A 139 24.16 9.92 24.15
CA THR A 139 23.64 9.57 22.83
C THR A 139 22.21 10.08 22.72
N ASP A 140 21.91 10.81 21.64
CA ASP A 140 20.60 11.40 21.41
C ASP A 140 20.21 11.30 19.94
N GLU A 141 19.07 10.68 19.68
CA GLU A 141 18.53 10.45 18.34
C GLU A 141 17.76 11.64 17.77
N LYS A 142 17.33 12.54 18.64
CA LYS A 142 16.49 13.70 18.31
C LYS A 142 17.16 14.98 18.73
N THR A 143 18.13 15.44 17.98
CA THR A 143 18.77 16.72 18.25
C THR A 143 18.54 17.71 17.11
N GLN A 144 18.68 18.98 17.44
CA GLN A 144 18.53 20.09 16.51
C GLN A 144 19.66 21.10 16.71
N PHE A 145 20.13 21.66 15.58
CA PHE A 145 20.96 22.87 15.57
C PHE A 145 20.05 24.09 15.49
N GLN A 146 20.33 25.11 16.29
CA GLN A 146 19.58 26.36 16.29
C GLN A 146 20.49 27.59 16.43
N LEU A 147 20.09 28.66 15.72
CA LEU A 147 20.46 30.04 16.05
C LEU A 147 19.25 30.71 16.69
N GLN A 148 19.35 31.07 17.97
CA GLN A 148 18.31 31.76 18.73
C GLN A 148 18.65 33.23 18.83
N MET A 149 17.73 34.11 18.47
CA MET A 149 17.94 35.55 18.36
C MET A 149 16.75 36.38 18.91
N GLY A 150 15.80 35.74 19.59
CA GLY A 150 14.75 36.45 20.31
C GLY A 150 15.33 37.36 21.40
N THR A 151 14.54 38.31 21.87
CA THR A 151 14.94 39.42 22.81
C THR A 151 15.94 40.42 22.22
N GLN A 152 16.39 40.24 20.97
CA GLN A 152 17.32 41.15 20.31
C GLN A 152 16.57 42.15 19.42
N THR A 153 17.25 43.24 19.04
CA THR A 153 16.66 44.22 18.11
C THR A 153 16.33 43.56 16.76
N PRO A 154 15.10 43.74 16.21
CA PRO A 154 14.71 43.20 14.92
C PRO A 154 15.71 43.55 13.81
N THR A 155 16.09 42.53 13.06
CA THR A 155 17.06 42.64 11.93
C THR A 155 16.95 41.43 10.99
N THR A 156 17.89 41.31 10.06
CA THR A 156 18.12 40.12 9.25
C THR A 156 19.42 39.47 9.68
N VAL A 157 19.36 38.16 9.98
CA VAL A 157 20.52 37.32 10.28
C VAL A 157 20.66 36.29 9.19
N CYS A 158 21.88 36.13 8.64
CA CYS A 158 22.17 35.17 7.57
C CYS A 158 23.23 34.16 8.04
N ILE A 159 23.08 32.91 7.61
CA ILE A 159 24.03 31.83 7.80
C ILE A 159 24.31 31.14 6.47
N GLY A 160 25.55 30.73 6.21
CA GLY A 160 25.99 29.99 5.03
C GLY A 160 27.13 29.03 5.35
N GLU A 161 27.48 28.19 4.39
CA GLU A 161 28.57 27.20 4.52
C GLU A 161 28.41 26.30 5.77
N ALA A 162 27.16 26.04 6.19
CA ALA A 162 26.88 25.32 7.44
C ALA A 162 27.16 23.83 7.27
N THR A 163 28.04 23.29 8.12
CA THR A 163 28.37 21.86 8.18
C THR A 163 28.45 21.40 9.63
N LEU A 164 27.98 20.17 9.89
CA LEU A 164 28.19 19.47 11.16
C LEU A 164 28.84 18.12 10.87
N SER A 165 30.15 18.05 10.99
CA SER A 165 30.93 16.85 10.70
C SER A 165 31.13 16.02 11.97
N GLY A 166 30.82 14.74 11.90
CA GLY A 166 31.01 13.81 13.01
C GLY A 166 30.52 12.39 12.66
N PRO A 167 30.69 11.45 13.59
CA PRO A 167 30.14 10.11 13.39
C PRO A 167 28.62 10.15 13.31
N SER A 168 28.06 9.53 12.27
CA SER A 168 26.61 9.33 12.19
C SER A 168 26.11 8.42 13.32
N LEU A 169 24.90 8.66 13.79
CA LEU A 169 24.24 7.74 14.73
C LEU A 169 23.74 6.53 13.96
N ILE A 170 24.35 5.37 14.16
CA ILE A 170 23.78 4.12 13.70
C ILE A 170 22.76 3.68 14.77
N LYS A 171 21.48 3.83 14.46
CA LYS A 171 20.45 3.15 15.21
C LYS A 171 20.69 1.65 15.02
N LYS A 172 21.02 0.93 16.08
CA LYS A 172 20.88 -0.51 16.04
C LYS A 172 19.39 -0.74 15.81
N SER A 173 19.06 -1.27 14.64
CA SER A 173 17.68 -1.55 14.28
C SER A 173 16.99 -2.26 15.44
N GLU A 174 15.89 -1.67 15.96
CA GLU A 174 15.00 -2.34 16.91
C GLU A 174 14.34 -3.57 16.24
N LEU A 175 14.53 -3.68 14.94
CA LEU A 175 14.05 -4.77 14.13
C LEU A 175 14.89 -6.01 14.45
N GLY A 176 14.23 -7.12 14.72
CA GLY A 176 14.88 -8.41 14.86
C GLY A 176 15.77 -8.69 13.64
N SER A 177 16.89 -9.37 13.79
CA SER A 177 17.73 -9.78 12.64
C SER A 177 17.22 -11.06 11.98
N VAL A 178 16.38 -11.83 12.66
CA VAL A 178 15.82 -13.11 12.19
C VAL A 178 14.39 -12.87 11.67
N ARG A 179 14.27 -12.75 10.35
CA ARG A 179 13.02 -12.43 9.66
C ARG A 179 12.28 -13.69 9.27
N VAL A 180 11.06 -13.86 9.76
CA VAL A 180 10.19 -15.02 9.52
C VAL A 180 8.81 -14.57 9.04
N ASN A 181 8.05 -15.47 8.45
CA ASN A 181 6.60 -15.31 8.41
C ASN A 181 6.08 -15.36 9.85
N GLN A 182 5.58 -14.25 10.37
CA GLN A 182 5.17 -14.10 11.76
C GLN A 182 3.84 -14.79 12.09
N VAL A 183 3.12 -15.27 11.07
CA VAL A 183 1.93 -16.11 11.22
C VAL A 183 2.35 -17.58 11.25
N GLY A 184 3.09 -18.01 10.23
CA GLY A 184 3.58 -19.37 10.16
C GLY A 184 3.80 -19.89 8.76
N TYR A 185 4.02 -21.19 8.68
CA TYR A 185 4.33 -21.93 7.46
C TYR A 185 3.41 -23.12 7.30
N LEU A 186 3.01 -23.43 6.07
CA LEU A 186 2.30 -24.68 5.76
C LEU A 186 3.22 -25.86 6.00
N SER A 187 2.66 -26.97 6.50
CA SER A 187 3.45 -28.10 7.04
C SER A 187 4.43 -28.71 6.02
N LYS A 188 4.05 -28.81 4.75
CA LYS A 188 4.89 -29.37 3.68
C LYS A 188 5.44 -28.33 2.70
N ALA A 189 5.28 -27.01 2.98
CA ALA A 189 5.97 -25.97 2.25
C ALA A 189 7.46 -25.93 2.59
N LEU A 190 8.25 -25.26 1.77
CA LEU A 190 9.59 -24.82 2.17
C LEU A 190 9.44 -23.76 3.27
N LYS A 191 10.22 -23.92 4.33
CA LYS A 191 10.20 -23.02 5.48
C LYS A 191 11.55 -22.37 5.63
N ARG A 192 11.61 -21.08 5.32
CA ARG A 192 12.87 -20.34 5.24
C ARG A 192 12.74 -19.02 5.96
N ALA A 193 13.80 -18.67 6.70
CA ALA A 193 13.95 -17.35 7.32
C ALA A 193 15.10 -16.61 6.65
N THR A 194 15.00 -15.27 6.61
CA THR A 194 16.07 -14.38 6.18
C THR A 194 16.73 -13.76 7.39
N ILE A 195 18.06 -13.83 7.48
CA ILE A 195 18.87 -13.35 8.59
C ILE A 195 19.65 -12.13 8.12
N ALA A 196 19.34 -10.96 8.64
CA ALA A 196 20.11 -9.74 8.36
C ALA A 196 21.43 -9.80 9.13
N THR A 197 22.58 -9.88 8.43
CA THR A 197 23.90 -10.03 9.04
C THR A 197 25.02 -9.72 8.06
N ASP A 198 26.09 -9.09 8.53
CA ASP A 198 27.31 -8.86 7.76
C ASP A 198 28.31 -10.04 7.83
N SER A 199 28.01 -11.08 8.62
CA SER A 199 28.81 -12.30 8.66
C SER A 199 28.87 -12.95 7.28
N LYS A 200 30.07 -13.35 6.86
CA LYS A 200 30.28 -14.13 5.64
C LYS A 200 30.29 -15.64 5.89
N ASP A 201 30.45 -16.02 7.15
CA ASP A 201 30.45 -17.41 7.57
C ASP A 201 29.02 -17.86 7.91
N SER A 202 28.72 -19.13 7.56
CA SER A 202 27.44 -19.75 7.93
C SER A 202 27.25 -19.77 9.45
N LEU A 203 26.09 -19.28 9.90
CA LEU A 203 25.75 -19.16 11.32
C LEU A 203 24.93 -20.39 11.78
N PRO A 204 25.18 -20.92 13.00
CA PRO A 204 24.32 -21.94 13.55
C PRO A 204 22.92 -21.38 13.88
N TRP A 205 21.88 -22.17 13.61
CA TRP A 205 20.52 -21.85 14.02
C TRP A 205 19.89 -23.01 14.78
N THR A 206 18.97 -22.68 15.67
CA THR A 206 18.20 -23.64 16.46
C THR A 206 16.73 -23.25 16.41
N LEU A 207 15.85 -24.19 16.06
CA LEU A 207 14.41 -24.03 16.14
C LEU A 207 13.91 -24.61 17.46
N ARG A 208 13.17 -23.81 18.24
CA ARG A 208 12.61 -24.19 19.54
C ARG A 208 11.10 -24.20 19.53
N ASN A 209 10.52 -25.10 20.31
CA ASN A 209 9.07 -25.09 20.58
C ASN A 209 8.73 -24.06 21.68
N ALA A 210 7.43 -23.93 21.99
CA ALA A 210 6.94 -23.00 23.02
C ALA A 210 7.45 -23.30 24.44
N GLN A 211 7.94 -24.52 24.70
CA GLN A 211 8.56 -24.93 25.96
C GLN A 211 10.07 -24.64 26.00
N GLY A 212 10.63 -24.13 24.90
CA GLY A 212 12.06 -23.84 24.76
C GLY A 212 12.91 -25.04 24.37
N GLU A 213 12.30 -26.21 24.09
CA GLU A 213 13.00 -27.40 23.66
C GLU A 213 13.46 -27.29 22.21
N THR A 214 14.66 -27.75 21.90
CA THR A 214 15.18 -27.81 20.53
C THR A 214 14.48 -28.89 19.74
N ILE A 215 13.83 -28.51 18.62
CA ILE A 215 13.17 -29.46 17.71
C ILE A 215 13.90 -29.62 16.38
N ALA A 216 14.75 -28.66 16.01
CA ALA A 216 15.65 -28.77 14.87
C ALA A 216 16.83 -27.81 15.02
N GLU A 217 17.94 -28.11 14.33
CA GLU A 217 19.12 -27.26 14.26
C GLU A 217 19.80 -27.39 12.89
N GLY A 218 20.62 -26.40 12.54
CA GLY A 218 21.34 -26.38 11.27
C GLY A 218 22.23 -25.15 11.13
N LYS A 219 22.64 -24.88 9.90
CA LYS A 219 23.43 -23.68 9.56
C LYS A 219 22.77 -22.89 8.47
N THR A 220 22.95 -21.57 8.51
CA THR A 220 22.52 -20.66 7.45
C THR A 220 23.38 -20.80 6.20
N THR A 221 22.83 -20.41 5.07
CA THR A 221 23.54 -20.27 3.80
C THR A 221 23.70 -18.78 3.49
N PRO A 222 24.93 -18.26 3.35
CA PRO A 222 25.15 -16.87 2.96
C PRO A 222 24.53 -16.57 1.59
N PHE A 223 23.78 -15.48 1.50
CA PHE A 223 23.27 -14.92 0.24
C PHE A 223 24.14 -13.74 -0.21
N GLY A 224 24.53 -12.88 0.72
CA GLY A 224 25.24 -11.63 0.47
C GLY A 224 24.31 -10.42 0.42
N LEU A 225 24.67 -9.42 -0.37
CA LEU A 225 23.90 -8.17 -0.48
C LEU A 225 22.58 -8.39 -1.21
N ASN A 226 21.46 -8.10 -0.54
CA ASN A 226 20.16 -7.93 -1.18
C ASN A 226 20.03 -6.47 -1.66
N ALA A 227 20.13 -6.25 -2.95
CA ALA A 227 20.19 -4.91 -3.53
C ALA A 227 18.92 -4.08 -3.26
N ALA A 228 17.74 -4.73 -3.20
CA ALA A 228 16.46 -4.06 -2.98
C ALA A 228 16.26 -3.55 -1.54
N SER A 229 16.98 -4.08 -0.56
CA SER A 229 16.96 -3.61 0.83
C SER A 229 18.24 -2.91 1.27
N GLY A 230 19.34 -3.14 0.56
CA GLY A 230 20.67 -2.66 0.97
C GLY A 230 21.29 -3.47 2.12
N GLU A 231 20.71 -4.59 2.53
CA GLU A 231 21.19 -5.43 3.63
C GLU A 231 21.95 -6.65 3.13
N ASN A 232 23.02 -7.04 3.84
CA ASN A 232 23.61 -8.36 3.70
C ASN A 232 22.75 -9.38 4.46
N VAL A 233 22.45 -10.51 3.82
CA VAL A 233 21.56 -11.50 4.40
C VAL A 233 22.08 -12.93 4.23
N GLN A 234 21.58 -13.83 5.07
CA GLN A 234 21.74 -15.28 4.98
C GLN A 234 20.38 -15.96 5.10
N ILE A 235 20.27 -17.19 4.62
CA ILE A 235 19.03 -17.96 4.63
C ILE A 235 19.18 -19.13 5.62
N ALA A 236 18.24 -19.24 6.55
CA ALA A 236 18.04 -20.43 7.38
C ALA A 236 16.90 -21.26 6.78
N ASP A 237 17.19 -22.50 6.40
CA ASP A 237 16.21 -23.45 5.85
C ASP A 237 15.91 -24.54 6.90
N PHE A 238 14.65 -24.58 7.35
CA PHE A 238 14.14 -25.58 8.30
C PHE A 238 12.95 -26.36 7.71
N SER A 239 12.92 -26.51 6.38
CA SER A 239 11.83 -27.17 5.64
C SER A 239 11.62 -28.63 6.05
N GLN A 240 12.65 -29.29 6.61
CA GLN A 240 12.54 -30.65 7.13
C GLN A 240 11.59 -30.79 8.33
N VAL A 241 11.26 -29.69 9.01
CA VAL A 241 10.29 -29.71 10.12
C VAL A 241 8.89 -29.65 9.56
N THR A 242 8.19 -30.77 9.53
CA THR A 242 6.83 -30.89 8.98
C THR A 242 5.76 -31.08 10.06
N THR A 243 6.19 -31.34 11.29
CA THR A 243 5.28 -31.55 12.42
C THR A 243 4.61 -30.22 12.79
N PRO A 244 3.27 -30.16 12.85
CA PRO A 244 2.56 -28.99 13.32
C PRO A 244 2.97 -28.57 14.73
N GLY A 245 3.01 -27.25 14.95
CA GLY A 245 3.35 -26.65 16.23
C GLY A 245 3.08 -25.15 16.26
N THR A 246 2.86 -24.61 17.44
CA THR A 246 2.60 -23.19 17.66
C THR A 246 3.63 -22.58 18.59
N GLY A 247 3.84 -21.26 18.48
CA GLY A 247 4.81 -20.56 19.32
C GLY A 247 6.26 -20.96 19.06
N LEU A 248 6.57 -21.41 17.84
CA LEU A 248 7.92 -21.78 17.44
C LEU A 248 8.79 -20.54 17.30
N VAL A 249 10.05 -20.63 17.73
CA VAL A 249 11.04 -19.53 17.66
C VAL A 249 12.32 -20.03 17.02
N LEU A 250 12.76 -19.34 15.97
CA LEU A 250 14.07 -19.57 15.35
C LEU A 250 15.12 -18.69 16.01
N GLU A 251 16.18 -19.29 16.53
CA GLU A 251 17.31 -18.62 17.16
C GLU A 251 18.55 -18.75 16.27
N VAL A 252 19.19 -17.61 15.94
CA VAL A 252 20.41 -17.55 15.13
C VAL A 252 21.40 -16.62 15.79
N ALA A 253 22.59 -17.08 16.13
CA ALA A 253 23.65 -16.30 16.78
C ALA A 253 23.14 -15.48 18.01
N GLY A 254 22.27 -16.08 18.82
CA GLY A 254 21.68 -15.45 20.01
C GLY A 254 20.55 -14.46 19.76
N GLN A 255 20.17 -14.22 18.50
CA GLN A 255 19.00 -13.42 18.14
C GLN A 255 17.81 -14.35 17.88
N LYS A 256 16.61 -13.89 18.23
CA LYS A 256 15.38 -14.69 18.12
C LYS A 256 14.43 -14.06 17.11
N SER A 257 13.73 -14.92 16.37
CA SER A 257 12.58 -14.50 15.56
C SER A 257 11.38 -14.14 16.44
N HIS A 258 10.39 -13.49 15.85
CA HIS A 258 9.03 -13.55 16.37
C HIS A 258 8.54 -15.00 16.45
N PRO A 259 7.61 -15.33 17.38
CA PRO A 259 6.99 -16.64 17.41
C PRO A 259 6.11 -16.84 16.15
N PHE A 260 6.08 -18.06 15.63
CA PHE A 260 5.29 -18.44 14.48
C PHE A 260 4.73 -19.85 14.64
N SER A 261 3.90 -20.29 13.71
CA SER A 261 3.31 -21.63 13.70
C SER A 261 3.76 -22.45 12.48
N ILE A 262 3.69 -23.77 12.58
CA ILE A 262 3.66 -24.67 11.43
C ILE A 262 2.32 -25.40 11.50
N GLY A 263 1.52 -25.31 10.43
CA GLY A 263 0.18 -25.90 10.41
C GLY A 263 -0.45 -25.84 9.03
N ASP A 264 -1.52 -26.58 8.83
CA ASP A 264 -2.19 -26.69 7.53
C ASP A 264 -3.34 -25.70 7.39
N ASP A 265 -3.74 -25.06 8.47
CA ASP A 265 -4.89 -24.13 8.59
C ASP A 265 -4.49 -22.68 8.87
N ILE A 266 -3.19 -22.35 8.71
CA ILE A 266 -2.66 -21.01 9.06
C ILE A 266 -3.31 -19.87 8.27
N TYR A 267 -3.84 -20.14 7.09
CA TYR A 267 -4.51 -19.18 6.21
C TYR A 267 -6.05 -19.22 6.30
N HIS A 268 -6.62 -20.22 7.01
CA HIS A 268 -8.06 -20.44 6.98
C HIS A 268 -8.89 -19.23 7.47
N THR A 269 -8.56 -18.68 8.62
CA THR A 269 -9.25 -17.47 9.13
C THR A 269 -8.93 -16.24 8.29
N MET A 270 -7.66 -16.10 7.86
CA MET A 270 -7.20 -14.96 7.06
C MET A 270 -7.97 -14.82 5.74
N LYS A 271 -8.34 -15.93 5.09
CA LYS A 271 -9.14 -15.96 3.87
C LYS A 271 -10.47 -15.24 4.04
N PHE A 272 -11.19 -15.51 5.12
CA PHE A 272 -12.48 -14.87 5.42
C PHE A 272 -12.32 -13.41 5.86
N ASP A 273 -11.29 -13.10 6.63
CA ASP A 273 -11.01 -11.72 7.03
C ASP A 273 -10.62 -10.86 5.81
N ALA A 274 -9.84 -11.41 4.87
CA ALA A 274 -9.51 -10.72 3.63
C ALA A 274 -10.73 -10.45 2.74
N LEU A 275 -11.69 -11.38 2.68
CA LEU A 275 -12.94 -11.15 1.96
C LEU A 275 -13.84 -10.12 2.67
N SER A 276 -13.85 -10.10 4.01
CA SER A 276 -14.62 -9.15 4.82
C SER A 276 -14.22 -7.68 4.56
N PHE A 277 -13.01 -7.43 4.05
CA PHE A 277 -12.60 -6.09 3.62
C PHE A 277 -13.61 -5.47 2.64
N PHE A 278 -14.09 -6.23 1.65
CA PHE A 278 -15.02 -5.74 0.63
C PHE A 278 -16.37 -5.36 1.23
N TYR A 279 -16.93 -6.19 2.14
CA TYR A 279 -18.16 -5.85 2.85
C TYR A 279 -18.02 -4.53 3.62
N GLN A 280 -16.88 -4.30 4.27
CA GLN A 280 -16.64 -3.08 5.04
C GLN A 280 -16.45 -1.84 4.16
N GLN A 281 -16.05 -2.02 2.89
CA GLN A 281 -15.96 -0.95 1.89
C GLN A 281 -17.29 -0.68 1.17
N ARG A 282 -18.35 -1.44 1.43
CA ARG A 282 -19.66 -1.22 0.77
C ARG A 282 -20.20 0.19 1.06
N SER A 283 -20.61 0.90 0.01
CA SER A 283 -21.35 2.15 0.02
C SER A 283 -22.86 1.87 0.00
N GLY A 284 -23.69 2.80 0.47
CA GLY A 284 -25.13 2.74 0.32
C GLY A 284 -25.86 1.74 1.24
N ILE A 285 -25.16 1.10 2.16
CA ILE A 285 -25.72 0.12 3.12
C ILE A 285 -25.13 0.34 4.51
N ASP A 286 -25.91 0.02 5.55
CA ASP A 286 -25.38 -0.06 6.91
C ASP A 286 -24.38 -1.21 7.02
N ILE A 287 -23.22 -0.97 7.59
CA ILE A 287 -22.31 -2.03 7.98
C ILE A 287 -22.68 -2.46 9.39
N GLU A 288 -23.30 -3.63 9.49
CA GLU A 288 -23.89 -4.12 10.74
C GLU A 288 -22.89 -4.87 11.60
N ALA A 289 -22.97 -4.70 12.93
CA ALA A 289 -22.05 -5.31 13.90
C ALA A 289 -22.02 -6.86 13.85
N LYS A 290 -23.10 -7.50 13.42
CA LYS A 290 -23.19 -8.98 13.33
C LYS A 290 -22.36 -9.56 12.16
N TYR A 291 -21.99 -8.75 11.17
CA TYR A 291 -21.25 -9.18 9.97
C TYR A 291 -19.75 -8.77 9.98
N VAL A 292 -19.32 -8.02 10.99
CA VAL A 292 -17.92 -7.57 11.11
C VAL A 292 -17.22 -8.27 12.27
N GLN A 293 -15.90 -8.21 12.29
CA GLN A 293 -15.07 -8.91 13.29
C GLN A 293 -15.17 -8.27 14.68
N ARG A 294 -15.44 -6.96 14.75
CA ARG A 294 -15.60 -6.19 15.98
C ARG A 294 -16.78 -5.22 15.86
N PRO A 295 -17.57 -5.00 16.92
CA PRO A 295 -18.74 -4.10 16.86
C PRO A 295 -18.43 -2.64 16.52
N ASP A 296 -17.22 -2.15 16.83
CA ASP A 296 -16.76 -0.79 16.53
C ASP A 296 -16.58 -0.52 15.02
N LEU A 297 -16.49 -1.56 14.21
CA LEU A 297 -16.42 -1.47 12.75
C LEU A 297 -17.78 -1.22 12.08
N ALA A 298 -18.87 -1.34 12.85
CA ALA A 298 -20.20 -1.05 12.34
C ALA A 298 -20.40 0.46 12.09
N ARG A 299 -21.12 0.80 11.04
CA ARG A 299 -21.42 2.19 10.68
C ARG A 299 -22.72 2.33 9.92
N PRO A 300 -23.42 3.46 10.02
CA PRO A 300 -24.54 3.77 9.15
C PRO A 300 -24.14 3.83 7.67
N ALA A 301 -25.12 3.68 6.78
CA ALA A 301 -24.95 3.85 5.35
C ALA A 301 -24.41 5.24 5.01
N GLY A 302 -23.33 5.29 4.24
CA GLY A 302 -22.88 6.52 3.59
C GLY A 302 -23.46 6.62 2.18
N HIS A 303 -23.68 7.82 1.68
CA HIS A 303 -24.12 8.12 0.30
C HIS A 303 -25.37 7.30 -0.09
N LYS A 304 -26.47 7.52 0.65
CA LYS A 304 -27.77 6.84 0.43
C LYS A 304 -28.94 7.81 0.59
N PRO A 305 -29.73 8.06 -0.50
CA PRO A 305 -29.48 7.68 -1.89
C PRO A 305 -28.30 8.47 -2.50
N GLU A 306 -27.67 7.93 -3.54
CA GLU A 306 -26.63 8.63 -4.29
C GLU A 306 -27.09 8.95 -5.70
N ASN A 307 -27.98 9.94 -5.78
CA ASN A 307 -28.49 10.48 -7.05
C ASN A 307 -27.57 11.63 -7.50
N VAL A 308 -26.80 11.40 -8.54
CA VAL A 308 -25.74 12.31 -8.98
C VAL A 308 -25.82 12.61 -10.48
N THR A 309 -25.29 13.77 -10.85
CA THR A 309 -25.11 14.17 -12.25
C THR A 309 -23.62 14.34 -12.58
N SER A 310 -23.32 14.51 -13.87
CA SER A 310 -21.95 14.78 -14.32
C SER A 310 -21.46 16.14 -13.79
N PHE A 311 -20.17 16.23 -13.52
CA PHE A 311 -19.51 17.45 -13.04
C PHE A 311 -19.85 18.64 -13.95
N ASN A 312 -20.28 19.75 -13.37
CA ASN A 312 -20.81 20.93 -14.09
C ASN A 312 -20.23 22.27 -13.59
N LYS A 313 -18.98 22.20 -13.12
CA LYS A 313 -18.24 23.35 -12.60
C LYS A 313 -16.87 23.47 -13.27
N GLN A 314 -16.04 24.36 -12.77
CA GLN A 314 -14.64 24.44 -13.17
C GLN A 314 -13.82 23.35 -12.46
N ASP A 315 -13.00 22.63 -13.22
CA ASP A 315 -12.10 21.61 -12.68
C ASP A 315 -10.81 22.21 -12.09
N ALA A 316 -9.95 21.38 -11.53
CA ALA A 316 -8.68 21.80 -10.91
C ALA A 316 -7.66 22.42 -11.90
N LYS A 317 -7.85 22.20 -13.20
CA LYS A 317 -6.98 22.74 -14.26
C LYS A 317 -7.56 23.97 -14.94
N GLY A 318 -8.79 24.38 -14.56
CA GLY A 318 -9.44 25.59 -15.08
C GLY A 318 -10.46 25.36 -16.19
N ASN A 319 -10.71 24.12 -16.60
CA ASN A 319 -11.69 23.83 -17.65
C ASN A 319 -13.11 23.89 -17.11
N GLN A 320 -14.03 24.51 -17.88
CA GLN A 320 -15.46 24.54 -17.58
C GLN A 320 -16.16 23.30 -18.14
N TRP A 321 -16.78 22.52 -17.26
CA TRP A 321 -17.55 21.35 -17.63
C TRP A 321 -19.03 21.70 -17.71
N PRO A 322 -19.71 21.35 -18.82
CA PRO A 322 -21.13 21.67 -18.96
C PRO A 322 -22.08 20.79 -18.14
N GLY A 323 -21.59 19.62 -17.65
CA GLY A 323 -22.47 18.63 -17.03
C GLY A 323 -23.30 17.83 -18.04
N CYS A 324 -24.39 17.20 -17.56
CA CYS A 324 -25.39 16.52 -18.38
C CYS A 324 -26.82 16.86 -17.88
N ASP A 325 -27.83 16.53 -18.70
CA ASP A 325 -29.24 16.84 -18.44
C ASP A 325 -30.00 15.75 -17.67
N PHE A 326 -29.26 14.78 -17.09
CA PHE A 326 -29.84 13.65 -16.36
C PHE A 326 -29.05 13.34 -15.10
N THR A 327 -29.66 12.58 -14.22
CA THR A 327 -29.05 12.01 -13.01
C THR A 327 -29.07 10.50 -13.08
N LEU A 328 -28.14 9.87 -12.39
CA LEU A 328 -28.14 8.42 -12.13
C LEU A 328 -28.21 8.16 -10.64
N ASP A 329 -28.94 7.15 -10.23
CA ASP A 329 -28.83 6.58 -8.91
C ASP A 329 -27.71 5.52 -8.92
N VAL A 330 -26.58 5.89 -8.33
CA VAL A 330 -25.38 5.06 -8.26
C VAL A 330 -25.11 4.58 -6.83
N THR A 331 -26.17 4.48 -6.05
CA THR A 331 -26.14 3.89 -4.69
C THR A 331 -25.56 2.49 -4.74
N GLY A 332 -24.66 2.15 -3.82
CA GLY A 332 -24.00 0.83 -3.78
C GLY A 332 -22.56 0.88 -4.29
N GLY A 333 -21.99 -0.30 -4.56
CA GLY A 333 -20.58 -0.48 -4.88
C GLY A 333 -19.66 -0.36 -3.66
N TRP A 334 -18.35 -0.42 -3.88
CA TRP A 334 -17.34 -0.27 -2.86
C TRP A 334 -16.69 1.11 -2.90
N TYR A 335 -16.41 1.70 -1.75
CA TYR A 335 -15.38 2.72 -1.66
C TYR A 335 -14.04 2.10 -2.04
N ASP A 336 -13.21 2.87 -2.74
CA ASP A 336 -12.00 2.33 -3.35
C ASP A 336 -10.90 2.02 -2.33
N ALA A 337 -10.56 3.01 -1.52
CA ALA A 337 -9.39 2.99 -0.67
C ALA A 337 -9.66 3.63 0.70
N GLY A 338 -8.75 4.47 1.17
CA GLY A 338 -8.94 5.28 2.37
C GLY A 338 -9.87 6.49 2.16
N ASP A 339 -10.19 6.82 0.94
CA ASP A 339 -11.16 7.84 0.53
C ASP A 339 -12.57 7.26 0.32
N GLN A 340 -13.51 8.10 -0.11
CA GLN A 340 -14.89 7.70 -0.34
C GLN A 340 -15.27 7.75 -1.84
N GLY A 341 -14.28 7.81 -2.72
CA GLY A 341 -14.45 7.65 -4.15
C GLY A 341 -14.84 6.23 -4.54
N LYS A 342 -15.60 6.08 -5.62
CA LYS A 342 -15.96 4.79 -6.23
C LYS A 342 -15.58 4.82 -7.71
N TYR A 343 -14.73 3.89 -8.12
CA TYR A 343 -14.08 3.90 -9.43
C TYR A 343 -14.39 2.64 -10.20
N VAL A 344 -14.71 2.77 -11.50
CA VAL A 344 -15.07 1.62 -12.34
C VAL A 344 -13.82 0.84 -12.74
N VAL A 345 -12.73 1.49 -13.11
CA VAL A 345 -11.51 0.77 -13.57
C VAL A 345 -10.83 0.00 -12.45
N ASN A 346 -10.67 0.61 -11.28
CA ASN A 346 -10.05 -0.03 -10.13
C ASN A 346 -10.95 -1.13 -9.53
N GLY A 347 -12.25 -0.84 -9.41
CA GLY A 347 -13.26 -1.83 -9.04
C GLY A 347 -13.39 -2.95 -10.07
N GLY A 348 -13.14 -2.67 -11.37
CA GLY A 348 -13.23 -3.63 -12.47
C GLY A 348 -12.26 -4.79 -12.31
N ILE A 349 -10.95 -4.50 -12.17
CA ILE A 349 -9.96 -5.55 -11.93
C ILE A 349 -10.23 -6.29 -10.61
N SER A 350 -10.74 -5.58 -9.59
CA SER A 350 -11.05 -6.17 -8.29
C SER A 350 -12.18 -7.20 -8.39
N VAL A 351 -13.32 -6.82 -8.97
CA VAL A 351 -14.47 -7.74 -9.10
C VAL A 351 -14.16 -8.88 -10.07
N TRP A 352 -13.39 -8.62 -11.13
CA TRP A 352 -12.90 -9.67 -12.02
C TRP A 352 -12.06 -10.68 -11.26
N THR A 353 -11.17 -10.24 -10.40
CA THR A 353 -10.31 -11.12 -9.58
C THR A 353 -11.13 -12.01 -8.64
N LEU A 354 -12.18 -11.47 -7.99
CA LEU A 354 -13.08 -12.24 -7.14
C LEU A 354 -13.82 -13.31 -7.97
N MET A 355 -14.43 -12.92 -9.10
CA MET A 355 -15.13 -13.88 -9.97
C MET A 355 -14.16 -14.85 -10.65
N ASN A 356 -12.92 -14.46 -10.93
CA ASN A 356 -11.87 -15.35 -11.44
C ASN A 356 -11.54 -16.45 -10.44
N LEU A 357 -11.43 -16.12 -9.13
CA LEU A 357 -11.26 -17.13 -8.10
C LEU A 357 -12.41 -18.13 -8.09
N TYR A 358 -13.66 -17.64 -8.13
CA TYR A 358 -14.82 -18.53 -8.19
C TYR A 358 -14.75 -19.47 -9.42
N GLU A 359 -14.49 -18.92 -10.62
CA GLU A 359 -14.37 -19.75 -11.83
C GLU A 359 -13.23 -20.77 -11.72
N ARG A 360 -12.08 -20.37 -11.15
CA ARG A 360 -10.96 -21.27 -10.90
C ARG A 360 -11.37 -22.39 -9.93
N GLU A 361 -12.02 -22.07 -8.82
CA GLU A 361 -12.49 -23.09 -7.84
C GLU A 361 -13.42 -24.12 -8.50
N GLN A 362 -14.26 -23.69 -9.45
CA GLN A 362 -15.13 -24.62 -10.19
C GLN A 362 -14.39 -25.48 -11.21
N LEU A 363 -13.30 -25.01 -11.78
CA LEU A 363 -12.60 -25.61 -12.92
C LEU A 363 -11.33 -26.36 -12.55
N ALA A 364 -10.61 -25.91 -11.53
CA ALA A 364 -9.37 -26.51 -11.07
C ALA A 364 -9.63 -27.87 -10.40
N LYS A 365 -8.72 -28.81 -10.60
CA LYS A 365 -8.82 -30.17 -10.01
C LYS A 365 -8.81 -30.13 -8.48
N GLU A 366 -8.05 -29.22 -7.90
CA GLU A 366 -7.87 -29.07 -6.44
C GLU A 366 -8.67 -27.89 -5.85
N GLY A 367 -9.48 -27.21 -6.67
CA GLY A 367 -10.30 -26.06 -6.25
C GLY A 367 -11.34 -26.46 -5.20
N ASP A 368 -11.44 -25.69 -4.14
CA ASP A 368 -12.46 -25.88 -3.10
C ASP A 368 -13.78 -25.19 -3.48
N LYS A 369 -14.65 -25.93 -4.19
CA LYS A 369 -15.95 -25.44 -4.66
C LYS A 369 -16.90 -25.02 -3.55
N SER A 370 -16.61 -25.38 -2.31
CA SER A 370 -17.43 -25.12 -1.12
C SER A 370 -16.86 -24.03 -0.21
N ALA A 371 -15.70 -23.47 -0.54
CA ALA A 371 -15.01 -22.50 0.32
C ALA A 371 -15.90 -21.32 0.71
N PHE A 372 -16.68 -20.82 -0.22
CA PHE A 372 -17.58 -19.67 -0.05
C PHE A 372 -19.04 -20.03 -0.34
N ALA A 373 -19.45 -21.28 -0.09
CA ALA A 373 -20.84 -21.69 -0.23
C ALA A 373 -21.75 -20.82 0.66
N ASP A 374 -23.02 -20.73 0.29
CA ASP A 374 -24.06 -19.94 0.97
C ASP A 374 -24.03 -20.10 2.49
N GLY A 375 -23.91 -18.99 3.22
CA GLY A 375 -23.79 -18.91 4.68
C GLY A 375 -22.39 -19.14 5.26
N LYS A 376 -21.34 -19.18 4.44
CA LYS A 376 -19.94 -19.31 4.90
C LYS A 376 -19.30 -17.99 5.26
N VAL A 377 -19.69 -16.90 4.61
CA VAL A 377 -19.18 -15.55 4.83
C VAL A 377 -20.19 -14.72 5.62
N LYS A 378 -19.71 -13.86 6.51
CA LYS A 378 -20.58 -12.97 7.29
C LYS A 378 -20.96 -11.75 6.45
N ILE A 379 -22.02 -11.85 5.67
CA ILE A 379 -22.61 -10.80 4.85
C ILE A 379 -24.14 -10.81 4.97
N PRO A 380 -24.85 -9.72 4.59
CA PRO A 380 -26.31 -9.68 4.68
C PRO A 380 -27.04 -10.71 3.80
N GLU A 381 -26.41 -11.13 2.72
CA GLU A 381 -26.97 -12.04 1.72
C GLU A 381 -26.94 -13.52 2.13
N GLN A 382 -26.35 -13.85 3.29
CA GLN A 382 -26.32 -15.23 3.82
C GLN A 382 -27.69 -15.93 3.72
N HIS A 383 -27.68 -17.19 3.28
CA HIS A 383 -28.87 -18.06 3.16
C HIS A 383 -29.86 -17.63 2.06
N ASN A 384 -29.37 -17.02 1.00
CA ASN A 384 -30.13 -16.64 -0.18
C ASN A 384 -30.08 -17.71 -1.31
N GLY A 385 -29.29 -18.76 -1.14
CA GLY A 385 -29.11 -19.85 -2.08
C GLY A 385 -27.96 -19.67 -3.06
N TYR A 386 -27.18 -18.57 -2.96
CA TYR A 386 -26.03 -18.30 -3.80
C TYR A 386 -24.71 -18.47 -3.04
N ASN A 387 -23.61 -18.50 -3.75
CA ASN A 387 -22.28 -18.49 -3.19
C ASN A 387 -21.95 -17.09 -2.67
N ASP A 388 -21.51 -16.97 -1.42
CA ASP A 388 -21.28 -15.68 -0.73
C ASP A 388 -20.21 -14.81 -1.42
N LEU A 389 -19.23 -15.41 -2.09
CA LEU A 389 -18.23 -14.66 -2.90
C LEU A 389 -18.89 -14.02 -4.13
N LEU A 390 -19.87 -14.69 -4.73
CA LEU A 390 -20.64 -14.14 -5.84
C LEU A 390 -21.59 -13.02 -5.38
N ASP A 391 -22.15 -13.11 -4.18
CA ASP A 391 -22.95 -12.03 -3.61
C ASP A 391 -22.12 -10.77 -3.40
N GLU A 392 -20.90 -10.90 -2.87
CA GLU A 392 -20.01 -9.76 -2.72
C GLU A 392 -19.61 -9.16 -4.09
N SER A 393 -19.32 -10.02 -5.07
CA SER A 393 -19.02 -9.58 -6.44
C SER A 393 -20.22 -8.87 -7.10
N ARG A 394 -21.44 -9.38 -6.86
CA ARG A 394 -22.66 -8.79 -7.39
C ARG A 394 -22.92 -7.39 -6.84
N TRP A 395 -22.57 -7.13 -5.57
CA TRP A 395 -22.68 -5.79 -4.97
C TRP A 395 -21.98 -4.72 -5.80
N MET A 396 -20.76 -4.99 -6.27
CA MET A 396 -20.02 -4.09 -7.13
C MET A 396 -20.56 -4.07 -8.56
N MET A 397 -21.00 -5.22 -9.08
CA MET A 397 -21.56 -5.30 -10.44
C MET A 397 -22.86 -4.50 -10.59
N GLU A 398 -23.72 -4.47 -9.57
CA GLU A 398 -24.94 -3.63 -9.59
C GLU A 398 -24.58 -2.14 -9.69
N PHE A 399 -23.57 -1.69 -8.97
CA PHE A 399 -23.05 -0.33 -9.11
C PHE A 399 -22.53 -0.05 -10.53
N PHE A 400 -21.75 -0.95 -11.12
CA PHE A 400 -21.26 -0.78 -12.48
C PHE A 400 -22.39 -0.69 -13.51
N LEU A 401 -23.42 -1.51 -13.37
CA LEU A 401 -24.60 -1.45 -14.23
C LEU A 401 -25.34 -0.11 -14.11
N ALA A 402 -25.37 0.46 -12.90
CA ALA A 402 -25.97 1.78 -12.63
C ALA A 402 -25.14 2.95 -13.21
N MET A 403 -23.80 2.77 -13.36
CA MET A 403 -22.91 3.77 -13.96
C MET A 403 -23.01 3.86 -15.49
N GLN A 404 -23.75 2.94 -16.14
CA GLN A 404 -23.89 2.94 -17.60
C GLN A 404 -24.87 4.02 -18.07
N VAL A 405 -24.45 4.83 -19.02
CA VAL A 405 -25.26 5.91 -19.63
C VAL A 405 -26.48 5.33 -20.32
N PRO A 406 -27.71 5.81 -20.02
CA PRO A 406 -28.94 5.36 -20.66
C PRO A 406 -28.97 5.66 -22.15
N GLU A 407 -29.83 4.95 -22.89
CA GLU A 407 -30.04 5.14 -24.32
C GLU A 407 -30.55 6.55 -24.64
N GLY A 408 -30.02 7.17 -25.69
CA GLY A 408 -30.39 8.51 -26.15
C GLY A 408 -29.80 9.65 -25.32
N LYS A 409 -28.93 9.35 -24.34
CA LYS A 409 -28.32 10.38 -23.49
C LYS A 409 -26.94 10.80 -24.03
N LYS A 410 -26.67 12.09 -23.89
CA LYS A 410 -25.42 12.73 -24.32
C LYS A 410 -24.56 13.10 -23.12
N ALA A 411 -23.25 13.18 -23.35
CA ALA A 411 -22.28 13.68 -22.37
C ALA A 411 -21.19 14.53 -23.06
N TRP A 412 -20.63 15.46 -22.32
CA TRP A 412 -19.46 16.23 -22.72
C TRP A 412 -18.20 15.51 -22.29
N VAL A 413 -17.30 15.23 -23.24
CA VAL A 413 -16.09 14.45 -23.02
C VAL A 413 -14.90 15.01 -23.78
N PRO A 414 -13.66 14.81 -23.30
CA PRO A 414 -12.45 15.03 -24.09
C PRO A 414 -12.26 13.84 -25.04
N VAL A 415 -12.29 14.10 -26.35
CA VAL A 415 -12.05 13.08 -27.40
C VAL A 415 -10.59 13.18 -27.85
N GLY A 416 -9.96 12.03 -28.05
CA GLY A 416 -8.54 11.93 -28.43
C GLY A 416 -7.59 12.19 -27.26
N ASP A 417 -6.31 11.90 -27.45
CA ASP A 417 -5.28 12.13 -26.42
C ASP A 417 -5.02 13.63 -26.25
N GLN A 418 -5.46 14.17 -25.11
CA GLN A 418 -5.27 15.55 -24.68
C GLN A 418 -4.38 15.65 -23.42
N SER A 419 -3.62 14.62 -23.09
CA SER A 419 -2.77 14.54 -21.88
C SER A 419 -1.73 15.67 -21.76
N LYS A 420 -1.37 16.31 -22.87
CA LYS A 420 -0.40 17.42 -22.92
C LYS A 420 -1.03 18.82 -22.78
N GLN A 421 -2.36 18.91 -22.64
CA GLN A 421 -3.09 20.17 -22.60
C GLN A 421 -4.24 20.14 -21.58
N LEU A 422 -3.96 19.65 -20.37
CA LEU A 422 -4.97 19.43 -19.33
C LEU A 422 -5.64 20.71 -18.81
N ASP A 423 -5.02 21.86 -19.03
CA ASP A 423 -5.55 23.20 -18.69
C ASP A 423 -6.41 23.84 -19.79
N SER A 424 -6.54 23.17 -20.92
CA SER A 424 -7.25 23.68 -22.12
C SER A 424 -7.94 22.55 -22.89
N LEU A 425 -8.62 21.66 -22.17
CA LEU A 425 -9.34 20.54 -22.75
C LEU A 425 -10.43 21.01 -23.73
N LYS A 426 -10.46 20.37 -24.89
CA LYS A 426 -11.57 20.53 -25.86
C LYS A 426 -12.63 19.47 -25.55
N LEU A 427 -13.72 19.91 -24.93
CA LEU A 427 -14.87 19.08 -24.65
C LEU A 427 -15.78 19.00 -25.88
N THR A 428 -16.23 17.81 -26.19
CA THR A 428 -17.17 17.53 -27.31
C THR A 428 -18.41 16.87 -26.75
N GLU A 429 -19.58 17.32 -27.14
CA GLU A 429 -20.85 16.62 -26.84
C GLU A 429 -20.98 15.41 -27.77
N ILE A 430 -21.08 14.22 -27.17
CA ILE A 430 -21.26 12.97 -27.92
C ILE A 430 -22.54 12.24 -27.53
N ASP A 431 -23.06 11.37 -28.38
CA ASP A 431 -24.01 10.33 -27.98
C ASP A 431 -23.29 9.31 -27.11
N ALA A 432 -23.49 9.43 -25.81
CA ALA A 432 -22.81 8.61 -24.81
C ALA A 432 -23.58 7.32 -24.47
N SER A 433 -24.66 7.01 -25.20
CA SER A 433 -25.48 5.81 -24.95
C SER A 433 -24.64 4.56 -24.79
N GLY A 434 -24.74 3.90 -23.65
CA GLY A 434 -24.03 2.67 -23.34
C GLY A 434 -22.57 2.85 -22.85
N MET A 435 -21.99 4.05 -22.91
CA MET A 435 -20.73 4.36 -22.21
C MET A 435 -20.91 4.30 -20.70
N VAL A 436 -19.81 4.33 -19.95
CA VAL A 436 -19.81 4.22 -18.49
C VAL A 436 -19.07 5.42 -17.90
N PHE A 437 -19.67 6.06 -16.90
CA PHE A 437 -18.98 7.09 -16.13
C PHE A 437 -17.76 6.51 -15.42
N HIS A 438 -16.66 7.25 -15.44
CA HIS A 438 -15.38 6.75 -14.95
C HIS A 438 -15.37 6.52 -13.43
N LYS A 439 -15.99 7.45 -12.69
CA LYS A 439 -16.07 7.42 -11.22
C LYS A 439 -17.21 8.29 -10.71
N VAL A 440 -17.60 8.05 -9.45
CA VAL A 440 -18.34 8.97 -8.61
C VAL A 440 -17.49 9.34 -7.40
N ALA A 441 -17.38 10.62 -7.08
CA ALA A 441 -16.45 11.10 -6.07
C ALA A 441 -16.88 12.43 -5.45
N ASP A 442 -16.17 12.82 -4.40
CA ASP A 442 -16.29 14.11 -3.73
C ASP A 442 -15.79 15.25 -4.61
N GLU A 443 -16.39 16.42 -4.44
CA GLU A 443 -15.93 17.65 -5.12
C GLU A 443 -14.56 18.11 -4.62
N ALA A 444 -14.23 17.82 -3.36
CA ALA A 444 -12.93 18.15 -2.76
C ALA A 444 -12.50 17.07 -1.76
N TRP A 445 -11.18 16.95 -1.55
CA TRP A 445 -10.64 16.04 -0.55
C TRP A 445 -11.17 16.37 0.84
N THR A 446 -11.58 15.35 1.55
CA THR A 446 -12.01 15.42 2.95
C THR A 446 -10.86 15.07 3.89
N GLY A 447 -10.92 15.60 5.11
CA GLY A 447 -9.96 15.28 6.17
C GLY A 447 -10.19 13.91 6.82
N MET A 448 -9.37 13.59 7.79
CA MET A 448 -9.48 12.42 8.66
C MET A 448 -9.58 12.87 10.12
N PRO A 449 -10.39 12.20 10.96
CA PRO A 449 -11.28 11.08 10.64
C PRO A 449 -12.58 11.54 9.97
N LEU A 450 -13.16 10.70 9.12
CA LEU A 450 -14.46 10.98 8.51
C LEU A 450 -15.21 9.67 8.15
N PRO A 451 -16.21 9.24 8.95
CA PRO A 451 -17.08 8.15 8.54
C PRO A 451 -17.92 8.53 7.32
N PRO A 452 -18.21 7.61 6.38
CA PRO A 452 -18.92 7.93 5.13
C PRO A 452 -20.30 8.60 5.30
N HIS A 453 -21.02 8.26 6.35
CA HIS A 453 -22.35 8.87 6.64
C HIS A 453 -22.26 10.32 7.15
N LYS A 454 -21.06 10.83 7.42
CA LYS A 454 -20.81 12.21 7.84
C LYS A 454 -20.09 13.04 6.77
N ASP A 455 -19.88 12.48 5.59
CA ASP A 455 -19.24 13.20 4.50
C ASP A 455 -20.12 14.37 4.06
N PRO A 456 -19.62 15.63 4.15
CA PRO A 456 -20.38 16.81 3.79
C PRO A 456 -20.22 17.21 2.33
N GLN A 457 -19.34 16.54 1.55
CA GLN A 457 -19.00 16.95 0.20
C GLN A 457 -20.13 16.67 -0.79
N PRO A 458 -20.39 17.59 -1.72
CA PRO A 458 -21.17 17.29 -2.90
C PRO A 458 -20.51 16.16 -3.69
N ARG A 459 -21.34 15.24 -4.21
CA ARG A 459 -20.89 14.12 -5.03
C ARG A 459 -21.21 14.38 -6.49
N PHE A 460 -20.35 13.91 -7.39
CA PHE A 460 -20.53 14.04 -8.82
C PHE A 460 -20.00 12.83 -9.59
N LEU A 461 -20.53 12.63 -10.80
CA LEU A 461 -19.96 11.73 -11.80
C LEU A 461 -18.88 12.50 -12.59
N SER A 462 -17.70 11.91 -12.75
CA SER A 462 -16.80 12.39 -13.81
C SER A 462 -17.38 12.05 -15.18
N HIS A 463 -16.75 12.51 -16.27
CA HIS A 463 -17.23 12.16 -17.60
C HIS A 463 -17.11 10.64 -17.86
N PRO A 464 -17.93 10.06 -18.78
CA PRO A 464 -17.73 8.70 -19.25
C PRO A 464 -16.36 8.54 -19.91
N SER A 465 -15.71 7.37 -19.71
CA SER A 465 -14.45 7.05 -20.36
C SER A 465 -14.50 5.70 -21.09
N THR A 466 -13.65 5.55 -22.08
CA THR A 466 -13.53 4.27 -22.83
C THR A 466 -13.00 3.17 -21.93
N ALA A 467 -12.04 3.47 -21.02
CA ALA A 467 -11.53 2.50 -20.04
C ALA A 467 -12.65 1.96 -19.15
N ALA A 468 -13.43 2.84 -18.48
CA ALA A 468 -14.55 2.40 -17.65
C ALA A 468 -15.61 1.63 -18.43
N THR A 469 -15.88 2.03 -19.69
CA THR A 469 -16.82 1.36 -20.57
C THR A 469 -16.38 -0.07 -20.89
N LEU A 470 -15.10 -0.28 -21.17
CA LEU A 470 -14.53 -1.61 -21.45
C LEU A 470 -14.40 -2.47 -20.18
N ASN A 471 -14.13 -1.86 -19.03
CA ASN A 471 -14.17 -2.54 -17.72
C ASN A 471 -15.57 -3.10 -17.44
N LEU A 472 -16.64 -2.33 -17.67
CA LEU A 472 -18.01 -2.88 -17.60
C LEU A 472 -18.22 -3.97 -18.64
N ALA A 473 -17.78 -3.79 -19.91
CA ALA A 473 -17.96 -4.80 -20.94
C ALA A 473 -17.34 -6.15 -20.52
N ALA A 474 -16.13 -6.13 -19.97
CA ALA A 474 -15.43 -7.32 -19.52
C ALA A 474 -16.11 -7.97 -18.30
N THR A 475 -16.27 -7.21 -17.22
CA THR A 475 -16.80 -7.74 -15.95
C THR A 475 -18.26 -8.18 -16.06
N ALA A 476 -19.08 -7.48 -16.83
CA ALA A 476 -20.47 -7.87 -17.08
C ALA A 476 -20.58 -9.10 -17.99
N ALA A 477 -19.66 -9.29 -18.94
CA ALA A 477 -19.59 -10.52 -19.72
C ALA A 477 -19.17 -11.72 -18.85
N GLN A 478 -18.18 -11.56 -17.97
CA GLN A 478 -17.80 -12.56 -16.97
C GLN A 478 -18.97 -12.87 -16.04
N SER A 479 -19.61 -11.84 -15.48
CA SER A 479 -20.79 -11.98 -14.62
C SER A 479 -21.91 -12.76 -15.32
N ALA A 480 -22.22 -12.43 -16.57
CA ALA A 480 -23.23 -13.14 -17.35
C ALA A 480 -22.93 -14.64 -17.47
N ARG A 481 -21.67 -15.02 -17.61
CA ARG A 481 -21.24 -16.41 -17.69
C ARG A 481 -21.37 -17.12 -16.33
N VAL A 482 -20.91 -16.46 -15.29
CA VAL A 482 -20.90 -17.00 -13.92
C VAL A 482 -22.32 -17.21 -13.38
N TRP A 483 -23.21 -16.25 -13.61
CA TRP A 483 -24.57 -16.26 -13.09
C TRP A 483 -25.59 -16.98 -13.99
N LYS A 484 -25.18 -17.48 -15.15
CA LYS A 484 -26.07 -18.02 -16.19
C LYS A 484 -27.10 -19.03 -15.66
N ASP A 485 -26.66 -19.96 -14.82
CA ASP A 485 -27.47 -21.04 -14.28
C ASP A 485 -27.96 -20.75 -12.84
N LEU A 486 -27.46 -19.71 -12.21
CA LEU A 486 -27.80 -19.30 -10.84
C LEU A 486 -28.93 -18.26 -10.84
N ASP A 487 -28.78 -17.16 -11.57
CA ASP A 487 -29.77 -16.10 -11.76
C ASP A 487 -29.78 -15.68 -13.26
N PRO A 488 -30.57 -16.37 -14.09
CA PRO A 488 -30.62 -16.08 -15.53
C PRO A 488 -31.07 -14.66 -15.88
N ALA A 489 -31.87 -14.02 -15.03
CA ALA A 489 -32.33 -12.65 -15.26
C ALA A 489 -31.18 -11.65 -15.07
N PHE A 490 -30.40 -11.80 -13.99
CA PHE A 490 -29.20 -11.00 -13.74
C PHE A 490 -28.12 -11.26 -14.82
N ALA A 491 -27.91 -12.53 -15.20
CA ALA A 491 -26.98 -12.91 -16.26
C ALA A 491 -27.34 -12.25 -17.61
N GLN A 492 -28.63 -12.26 -17.98
CA GLN A 492 -29.09 -11.62 -19.20
C GLN A 492 -28.92 -10.11 -19.17
N ARG A 493 -29.25 -9.45 -18.06
CA ARG A 493 -29.05 -8.00 -17.87
C ARG A 493 -27.58 -7.63 -17.98
N SER A 494 -26.69 -8.41 -17.37
CA SER A 494 -25.24 -8.23 -17.43
C SER A 494 -24.73 -8.39 -18.87
N LEU A 495 -25.16 -9.43 -19.61
CA LEU A 495 -24.74 -9.62 -20.99
C LEU A 495 -25.19 -8.47 -21.91
N GLN A 496 -26.42 -8.01 -21.74
CA GLN A 496 -26.94 -6.87 -22.51
C GLN A 496 -26.14 -5.60 -22.24
N ALA A 497 -25.78 -5.34 -20.97
CA ALA A 497 -24.95 -4.20 -20.61
C ALA A 497 -23.53 -4.32 -21.18
N ALA A 498 -22.92 -5.51 -21.13
CA ALA A 498 -21.62 -5.80 -21.72
C ALA A 498 -21.58 -5.53 -23.23
N GLU A 499 -22.59 -6.02 -23.96
CA GLU A 499 -22.67 -5.82 -25.42
C GLU A 499 -22.95 -4.34 -25.79
N ARG A 500 -23.76 -3.62 -24.99
CA ARG A 500 -23.95 -2.18 -25.19
C ARG A 500 -22.66 -1.42 -24.92
N ALA A 501 -21.94 -1.73 -23.84
CA ALA A 501 -20.67 -1.12 -23.50
C ALA A 501 -19.61 -1.35 -24.58
N TRP A 502 -19.48 -2.59 -25.08
CA TRP A 502 -18.59 -2.92 -26.19
C TRP A 502 -18.87 -2.08 -27.44
N LYS A 503 -20.15 -1.95 -27.82
CA LYS A 503 -20.56 -1.14 -28.97
C LYS A 503 -20.26 0.35 -28.73
N ALA A 504 -20.50 0.85 -27.54
CA ALA A 504 -20.22 2.24 -27.17
C ALA A 504 -18.71 2.55 -27.19
N ALA A 505 -17.88 1.65 -26.64
CA ALA A 505 -16.42 1.79 -26.69
C ALA A 505 -15.88 1.79 -28.13
N ASN A 506 -16.41 0.91 -29.00
CA ASN A 506 -16.02 0.91 -30.42
C ASN A 506 -16.49 2.17 -31.18
N ARG A 507 -17.59 2.81 -30.76
CA ARG A 507 -18.05 4.08 -31.32
C ARG A 507 -17.21 5.27 -30.83
N HIS A 508 -16.72 5.19 -29.60
CA HIS A 508 -15.90 6.20 -28.92
C HIS A 508 -14.64 5.55 -28.33
N PRO A 509 -13.63 5.22 -29.16
CA PRO A 509 -12.50 4.38 -28.71
C PRO A 509 -11.41 5.17 -27.96
N ASP A 510 -11.51 6.48 -27.88
CA ASP A 510 -10.45 7.38 -27.44
C ASP A 510 -10.96 8.51 -26.51
N VAL A 511 -11.90 8.17 -25.63
CA VAL A 511 -12.35 9.06 -24.55
C VAL A 511 -11.60 8.69 -23.26
N TYR A 512 -10.60 9.52 -22.93
CA TYR A 512 -9.69 9.26 -21.81
C TYR A 512 -10.17 9.98 -20.54
N ALA A 513 -9.85 9.40 -19.38
CA ALA A 513 -9.92 10.08 -18.10
C ALA A 513 -8.57 10.77 -17.80
N TYR A 514 -8.62 11.92 -17.13
CA TYR A 514 -7.44 12.69 -16.79
C TYR A 514 -7.45 13.16 -15.33
N ASP A 515 -6.29 13.58 -14.82
CA ASP A 515 -6.13 14.17 -13.48
C ASP A 515 -6.60 15.63 -13.46
N ASN A 516 -7.93 15.82 -13.58
CA ASN A 516 -8.59 17.11 -13.62
C ASN A 516 -9.44 17.41 -12.38
N PHE A 517 -9.82 16.39 -11.60
CA PHE A 517 -10.75 16.55 -10.49
C PHE A 517 -10.04 16.46 -9.15
N VAL A 518 -10.31 17.40 -8.25
CA VAL A 518 -9.92 17.33 -6.84
C VAL A 518 -10.83 16.32 -6.13
N GLY A 519 -10.45 15.83 -4.97
CA GLY A 519 -11.31 14.98 -4.13
C GLY A 519 -11.36 13.50 -4.54
N SER A 520 -10.57 13.11 -5.54
CA SER A 520 -10.50 11.72 -6.01
C SER A 520 -9.21 11.41 -6.75
N GLY A 521 -8.75 10.16 -6.71
CA GLY A 521 -7.67 9.67 -7.55
C GLY A 521 -8.05 9.76 -9.04
N PRO A 522 -7.10 10.00 -9.95
CA PRO A 522 -7.39 10.11 -11.38
C PRO A 522 -7.75 8.77 -12.01
N TYR A 523 -7.01 7.72 -11.71
CA TYR A 523 -7.03 6.43 -12.40
C TYR A 523 -7.04 6.60 -13.93
N ASP A 524 -6.16 7.51 -14.38
CA ASP A 524 -6.00 7.92 -15.77
C ASP A 524 -5.21 6.88 -16.57
N ASP A 525 -5.69 6.60 -17.76
CA ASP A 525 -5.04 5.70 -18.70
C ASP A 525 -5.25 6.18 -20.14
N THR A 526 -4.18 6.21 -20.92
CA THR A 526 -4.18 6.54 -22.34
C THR A 526 -3.82 5.37 -23.24
N ASN A 527 -3.56 4.18 -22.68
CA ASN A 527 -3.37 2.94 -23.42
C ASN A 527 -4.57 2.01 -23.20
N LEU A 528 -5.53 2.02 -24.11
CA LEU A 528 -6.78 1.26 -23.97
C LEU A 528 -6.78 -0.06 -24.75
N LYS A 529 -5.63 -0.47 -25.33
CA LYS A 529 -5.54 -1.70 -26.14
C LYS A 529 -5.76 -2.95 -25.29
N ASP A 530 -5.36 -2.91 -24.06
CA ASP A 530 -5.48 -4.00 -23.11
C ASP A 530 -6.91 -4.16 -22.61
N GLU A 531 -7.64 -3.08 -22.35
CA GLU A 531 -9.07 -3.16 -22.03
C GLU A 531 -9.90 -3.67 -23.21
N PHE A 532 -9.59 -3.24 -24.43
CA PHE A 532 -10.24 -3.80 -25.63
C PHE A 532 -9.98 -5.29 -25.77
N TYR A 533 -8.75 -5.74 -25.57
CA TYR A 533 -8.39 -7.15 -25.62
C TYR A 533 -9.10 -7.96 -24.53
N TRP A 534 -9.06 -7.48 -23.29
CA TRP A 534 -9.72 -8.14 -22.17
C TRP A 534 -11.24 -8.23 -22.37
N ALA A 535 -11.91 -7.12 -22.69
CA ALA A 535 -13.35 -7.11 -22.94
C ALA A 535 -13.75 -8.05 -24.11
N ALA A 536 -12.97 -8.05 -25.19
CA ALA A 536 -13.20 -8.97 -26.30
C ALA A 536 -13.06 -10.44 -25.88
N ALA A 537 -12.05 -10.77 -25.05
CA ALA A 537 -11.82 -12.12 -24.56
C ALA A 537 -12.96 -12.60 -23.66
N GLU A 538 -13.43 -11.76 -22.75
CA GLU A 538 -14.55 -12.07 -21.85
C GLU A 538 -15.85 -12.26 -22.63
N LEU A 539 -16.18 -11.36 -23.56
CA LEU A 539 -17.34 -11.48 -24.44
C LEU A 539 -17.27 -12.74 -25.32
N PHE A 540 -16.08 -13.04 -25.83
CA PHE A 540 -15.88 -14.26 -26.63
C PHE A 540 -16.06 -15.53 -25.80
N ALA A 541 -15.43 -15.60 -24.62
CA ALA A 541 -15.55 -16.75 -23.72
C ALA A 541 -17.00 -16.99 -23.31
N THR A 542 -17.77 -15.92 -23.10
CA THR A 542 -19.18 -15.97 -22.67
C THR A 542 -20.12 -16.33 -23.82
N THR A 543 -19.97 -15.71 -25.01
CA THR A 543 -20.95 -15.83 -26.10
C THR A 543 -20.53 -16.79 -27.20
N GLY A 544 -19.24 -16.94 -27.40
CA GLY A 544 -18.66 -17.68 -28.55
C GLY A 544 -18.93 -17.04 -29.91
N LYS A 545 -19.34 -15.74 -29.96
CA LYS A 545 -19.64 -15.04 -31.22
C LYS A 545 -18.37 -14.77 -32.02
N ALA A 546 -18.50 -14.85 -33.37
CA ALA A 546 -17.37 -14.69 -34.27
C ALA A 546 -16.77 -13.28 -34.26
N GLU A 547 -17.57 -12.25 -34.05
CA GLU A 547 -17.10 -10.85 -33.95
C GLU A 547 -16.09 -10.64 -32.80
N TYR A 548 -16.36 -11.21 -31.63
CA TYR A 548 -15.46 -11.12 -30.50
C TYR A 548 -14.22 -11.99 -30.67
N LYS A 549 -14.36 -13.18 -31.28
CA LYS A 549 -13.21 -14.01 -31.67
C LYS A 549 -12.26 -13.25 -32.59
N GLN A 550 -12.82 -12.57 -33.59
CA GLN A 550 -12.03 -11.75 -34.52
C GLN A 550 -11.31 -10.61 -33.78
N ALA A 551 -12.01 -9.89 -32.92
CA ALA A 551 -11.40 -8.82 -32.09
C ALA A 551 -10.25 -9.34 -31.25
N VAL A 552 -10.42 -10.48 -30.56
CA VAL A 552 -9.37 -11.15 -29.79
C VAL A 552 -8.16 -11.48 -30.69
N GLN A 553 -8.37 -12.14 -31.85
CA GLN A 553 -7.27 -12.60 -32.68
C GLN A 553 -6.56 -11.48 -33.45
N GLN A 554 -7.22 -10.35 -33.67
CA GLN A 554 -6.64 -9.15 -34.30
C GLN A 554 -5.97 -8.22 -33.33
N SER A 555 -6.15 -8.43 -32.02
CA SER A 555 -5.48 -7.61 -31.01
C SER A 555 -3.96 -7.76 -31.08
N PRO A 556 -3.19 -6.67 -30.98
CA PRO A 556 -1.73 -6.76 -30.86
C PRO A 556 -1.29 -7.45 -29.56
N LEU A 557 -2.21 -7.61 -28.59
CA LEU A 557 -2.00 -8.26 -27.31
C LEU A 557 -2.52 -9.71 -27.31
N TYR A 558 -2.83 -10.28 -28.48
CA TYR A 558 -3.33 -11.65 -28.57
C TYR A 558 -2.38 -12.64 -27.89
N LEU A 559 -2.88 -13.33 -26.88
CA LEU A 559 -2.15 -14.24 -25.97
C LEU A 559 -0.96 -13.59 -25.25
N ALA A 560 -1.00 -12.28 -25.01
CA ALA A 560 0.00 -11.60 -24.21
C ALA A 560 0.00 -12.12 -22.76
N ALA A 561 1.20 -12.23 -22.19
CA ALA A 561 1.44 -12.51 -20.79
C ALA A 561 2.72 -11.78 -20.35
N PRO A 562 2.93 -11.55 -19.05
CA PRO A 562 4.17 -10.95 -18.54
C PRO A 562 5.39 -11.76 -18.97
N LYS A 563 6.53 -11.08 -19.08
CA LYS A 563 7.79 -11.75 -19.42
C LYS A 563 8.37 -12.60 -18.28
N GLY A 564 7.86 -12.43 -17.06
CA GLY A 564 8.38 -13.13 -15.87
C GLY A 564 9.76 -12.66 -15.44
N ASP A 565 10.19 -11.48 -15.90
CA ASP A 565 11.47 -10.84 -15.56
C ASP A 565 11.27 -9.65 -14.59
N ARG A 566 12.19 -8.70 -14.57
CA ARG A 566 12.09 -7.46 -13.78
C ARG A 566 11.06 -6.45 -14.30
N SER A 567 10.55 -6.65 -15.51
CA SER A 567 9.53 -5.79 -16.09
C SER A 567 8.20 -6.01 -15.38
N ALA A 568 7.48 -4.93 -15.07
CA ALA A 568 6.11 -4.98 -14.57
C ALA A 568 5.07 -4.98 -15.72
N SER A 569 5.51 -4.96 -16.98
CA SER A 569 4.60 -4.96 -18.14
C SER A 569 3.77 -6.24 -18.19
N GLY A 570 2.47 -6.09 -18.20
CA GLY A 570 1.50 -7.19 -18.22
C GLY A 570 1.31 -7.91 -16.87
N ASP A 571 1.88 -7.41 -15.77
CA ASP A 571 1.78 -8.01 -14.44
C ASP A 571 0.36 -8.01 -13.83
N LEU A 572 -0.61 -7.45 -14.54
CA LEU A 572 -2.02 -7.40 -14.14
C LEU A 572 -2.29 -6.40 -13.00
N TYR A 573 -2.59 -5.20 -13.37
CA TYR A 573 -3.08 -4.16 -12.47
C TYR A 573 -4.02 -3.22 -13.24
N TRP A 574 -4.66 -2.26 -12.57
CA TRP A 574 -5.73 -1.44 -13.19
C TRP A 574 -5.32 -0.70 -14.48
N GLN A 575 -4.05 -0.38 -14.67
CA GLN A 575 -3.51 0.33 -15.85
C GLN A 575 -2.89 -0.60 -16.89
N ASP A 576 -2.71 -1.90 -16.58
CA ASP A 576 -2.23 -2.91 -17.55
C ASP A 576 -3.01 -4.21 -17.36
N LEU A 577 -4.03 -4.37 -18.17
CA LEU A 577 -4.93 -5.53 -18.22
C LEU A 577 -4.59 -6.48 -19.36
N SER A 578 -3.41 -6.31 -20.01
CA SER A 578 -3.01 -7.05 -21.21
C SER A 578 -3.03 -8.57 -21.04
N SER A 579 -2.79 -9.06 -19.84
CA SER A 579 -2.80 -10.49 -19.53
C SER A 579 -4.17 -11.03 -19.08
N ALA A 580 -5.11 -10.17 -18.67
CA ALA A 580 -6.42 -10.61 -18.16
C ALA A 580 -7.21 -11.41 -19.22
N GLY A 581 -7.21 -10.93 -20.48
CA GLY A 581 -7.84 -11.64 -21.58
C GLY A 581 -7.19 -13.01 -21.84
N THR A 582 -5.87 -13.11 -21.76
CA THR A 582 -5.13 -14.36 -21.92
C THR A 582 -5.45 -15.35 -20.79
N ILE A 583 -5.54 -14.88 -19.54
CA ILE A 583 -5.95 -15.70 -18.39
C ILE A 583 -7.34 -16.31 -18.63
N THR A 584 -8.30 -15.49 -19.02
CA THR A 584 -9.66 -15.95 -19.33
C THR A 584 -9.65 -17.02 -20.43
N LEU A 585 -8.94 -16.79 -21.55
CA LEU A 585 -8.85 -17.72 -22.65
C LEU A 585 -8.12 -19.03 -22.31
N ALA A 586 -7.17 -19.00 -21.38
CA ALA A 586 -6.43 -20.17 -20.90
C ALA A 586 -7.22 -21.04 -19.93
N MET A 587 -8.05 -20.42 -19.09
CA MET A 587 -8.72 -21.06 -17.96
C MET A 587 -10.16 -21.47 -18.29
N VAL A 588 -10.96 -20.53 -18.84
CA VAL A 588 -12.39 -20.72 -19.05
C VAL A 588 -12.66 -21.54 -20.32
N PRO A 589 -13.56 -22.53 -20.30
CA PRO A 589 -13.97 -23.23 -21.50
C PRO A 589 -14.50 -22.27 -22.57
N ASN A 590 -13.89 -22.31 -23.77
CA ASN A 590 -14.23 -21.39 -24.85
C ASN A 590 -14.04 -22.05 -26.25
N LYS A 591 -14.46 -21.34 -27.31
CA LYS A 591 -14.41 -21.83 -28.71
C LYS A 591 -13.14 -21.36 -29.47
N LEU A 592 -12.07 -20.99 -28.78
CA LEU A 592 -10.83 -20.56 -29.44
C LEU A 592 -10.16 -21.71 -30.24
N GLY A 593 -10.24 -22.91 -29.68
CA GLY A 593 -9.63 -24.12 -30.22
C GLY A 593 -8.48 -24.60 -29.32
N LYS A 594 -8.33 -25.93 -29.25
CA LYS A 594 -7.39 -26.56 -28.28
C LYS A 594 -5.97 -26.04 -28.41
N GLN A 595 -5.45 -25.91 -29.63
CA GLN A 595 -4.07 -25.45 -29.87
C GLN A 595 -3.84 -24.02 -29.34
N GLU A 596 -4.79 -23.12 -29.52
CA GLU A 596 -4.66 -21.73 -29.09
C GLU A 596 -4.81 -21.60 -27.54
N VAL A 597 -5.69 -22.41 -26.95
CA VAL A 597 -5.79 -22.49 -25.47
C VAL A 597 -4.48 -23.00 -24.88
N GLU A 598 -3.83 -24.00 -25.46
CA GLU A 598 -2.53 -24.48 -24.99
C GLU A 598 -1.42 -23.43 -25.15
N LYS A 599 -1.47 -22.60 -26.21
CA LYS A 599 -0.54 -21.45 -26.31
C LYS A 599 -0.79 -20.41 -25.22
N ALA A 600 -2.05 -20.10 -24.90
CA ALA A 600 -2.40 -19.19 -23.81
C ALA A 600 -1.87 -19.71 -22.47
N ARG A 601 -2.07 -21.00 -22.18
CA ARG A 601 -1.52 -21.66 -20.99
C ARG A 601 0.01 -21.61 -20.95
N ALA A 602 0.67 -21.92 -22.08
CA ALA A 602 2.12 -21.86 -22.17
C ALA A 602 2.68 -20.46 -21.89
N ALA A 603 2.00 -19.40 -22.32
CA ALA A 603 2.40 -18.02 -22.03
C ALA A 603 2.33 -17.71 -20.52
N ILE A 604 1.26 -18.15 -19.85
CA ILE A 604 1.11 -17.99 -18.39
C ILE A 604 2.16 -18.80 -17.63
N ILE A 605 2.42 -20.05 -18.05
CA ILE A 605 3.44 -20.90 -17.43
C ILE A 605 4.84 -20.29 -17.59
N ALA A 606 5.15 -19.71 -18.77
CA ALA A 606 6.43 -19.05 -19.00
C ALA A 606 6.64 -17.84 -18.08
N ALA A 607 5.60 -17.03 -17.86
CA ALA A 607 5.63 -15.94 -16.89
C ALA A 607 5.87 -16.44 -15.46
N ALA A 608 5.13 -17.47 -15.05
CA ALA A 608 5.26 -18.09 -13.74
C ALA A 608 6.64 -18.72 -13.51
N ASP A 609 7.24 -19.33 -14.53
CA ASP A 609 8.62 -19.87 -14.49
C ASP A 609 9.64 -18.74 -14.23
N GLY A 610 9.45 -17.58 -14.85
CA GLY A 610 10.29 -16.42 -14.62
C GLY A 610 10.18 -15.92 -13.17
N TYR A 611 8.96 -15.79 -12.66
CA TYR A 611 8.69 -15.37 -11.29
C TYR A 611 9.25 -16.37 -10.27
N GLN A 612 9.05 -17.67 -10.48
CA GLN A 612 9.58 -18.71 -9.61
C GLN A 612 11.12 -18.69 -9.54
N LYS A 613 11.78 -18.47 -10.70
CA LYS A 613 13.25 -18.36 -10.75
C LYS A 613 13.77 -17.14 -9.98
N SER A 614 13.03 -16.04 -9.97
CA SER A 614 13.45 -14.82 -9.28
C SER A 614 13.52 -14.99 -7.76
N VAL A 615 12.78 -15.92 -7.16
CA VAL A 615 12.83 -16.22 -5.72
C VAL A 615 14.25 -16.53 -5.26
N ALA A 616 15.03 -17.25 -6.04
CA ALA A 616 16.41 -17.62 -5.69
C ALA A 616 17.41 -16.46 -5.84
N THR A 617 17.03 -15.38 -6.52
CA THR A 617 17.90 -14.21 -6.78
C THR A 617 17.61 -13.04 -5.83
N GLU A 618 16.67 -13.20 -4.92
CA GLU A 618 16.30 -12.20 -3.93
C GLU A 618 16.59 -12.71 -2.51
N GLY A 619 17.28 -11.91 -1.71
CA GLY A 619 17.66 -12.30 -0.33
C GLY A 619 16.47 -12.46 0.61
N TYR A 620 15.34 -11.85 0.27
CA TYR A 620 14.06 -12.05 0.94
C TYR A 620 13.15 -13.07 0.23
N LEU A 621 13.69 -13.82 -0.73
CA LEU A 621 13.07 -14.99 -1.36
C LEU A 621 11.68 -14.69 -1.92
N ILE A 622 11.54 -13.64 -2.73
CA ILE A 622 10.24 -13.20 -3.29
C ILE A 622 10.20 -13.38 -4.83
N PRO A 623 9.04 -13.70 -5.40
CA PRO A 623 8.86 -13.73 -6.86
C PRO A 623 8.70 -12.32 -7.45
N TYR A 624 9.51 -11.36 -6.95
CA TYR A 624 9.45 -9.95 -7.35
C TYR A 624 10.85 -9.35 -7.43
N GLN A 625 11.49 -9.53 -8.57
CA GLN A 625 12.81 -8.99 -8.84
C GLN A 625 12.66 -7.57 -9.41
N ALA A 626 12.67 -6.54 -8.56
CA ALA A 626 12.58 -5.15 -8.95
C ALA A 626 13.67 -4.31 -8.29
N THR A 627 14.13 -3.29 -9.01
CA THR A 627 15.05 -2.26 -8.48
C THR A 627 14.28 -1.11 -7.85
N GLU A 628 13.05 -0.90 -8.26
CA GLU A 628 12.15 0.14 -7.79
C GLU A 628 10.82 -0.47 -7.33
N TYR A 629 10.29 0.08 -6.27
CA TYR A 629 9.03 -0.35 -5.66
C TYR A 629 8.00 0.76 -5.89
N PRO A 630 6.97 0.54 -6.72
CA PRO A 630 5.92 1.54 -6.98
C PRO A 630 4.91 1.59 -5.82
N TRP A 631 4.07 2.61 -5.82
CA TRP A 631 2.89 2.68 -4.97
C TRP A 631 2.01 1.44 -5.19
N GLY A 632 1.72 0.69 -4.11
CA GLY A 632 0.98 -0.58 -4.19
C GLY A 632 1.86 -1.81 -4.53
N SER A 633 3.17 -1.78 -4.27
CA SER A 633 4.10 -2.87 -4.61
C SER A 633 3.71 -4.25 -4.06
N ASN A 634 3.06 -4.33 -2.89
CA ASN A 634 2.53 -5.59 -2.36
C ASN A 634 1.46 -6.18 -3.27
N SER A 635 0.64 -5.35 -3.91
CA SER A 635 -0.36 -5.81 -4.88
C SER A 635 0.29 -6.44 -6.12
N ASN A 636 1.38 -5.85 -6.63
CA ASN A 636 2.10 -6.44 -7.76
C ASN A 636 2.62 -7.84 -7.42
N LEU A 637 3.13 -8.03 -6.20
CA LEU A 637 3.55 -9.34 -5.72
C LEU A 637 2.38 -10.33 -5.65
N MET A 638 1.21 -9.89 -5.17
CA MET A 638 0.01 -10.73 -5.10
C MET A 638 -0.58 -11.01 -6.49
N ASN A 639 -0.55 -10.07 -7.42
CA ASN A 639 -0.98 -10.30 -8.79
C ASN A 639 -0.11 -11.34 -9.52
N ARG A 640 1.20 -11.35 -9.28
CA ARG A 640 2.11 -12.41 -9.76
C ARG A 640 1.74 -13.78 -9.21
N SER A 641 1.19 -13.84 -8.00
CA SER A 641 0.69 -15.09 -7.41
C SER A 641 -0.48 -15.69 -8.20
N ILE A 642 -1.29 -14.90 -8.90
CA ILE A 642 -2.35 -15.41 -9.78
C ILE A 642 -1.74 -16.25 -10.92
N PHE A 643 -0.69 -15.77 -11.57
CA PHE A 643 0.01 -16.53 -12.61
C PHE A 643 0.62 -17.81 -12.06
N LEU A 644 1.23 -17.75 -10.88
CA LEU A 644 1.82 -18.90 -10.20
C LEU A 644 0.74 -19.96 -9.88
N GLY A 645 -0.38 -19.56 -9.29
CA GLY A 645 -1.49 -20.46 -8.98
C GLY A 645 -2.09 -21.12 -10.22
N LEU A 646 -2.32 -20.34 -11.27
CA LEU A 646 -2.82 -20.89 -12.56
C LEU A 646 -1.80 -21.82 -13.23
N ALA A 647 -0.50 -21.51 -13.17
CA ALA A 647 0.54 -22.41 -13.69
C ALA A 647 0.55 -23.72 -12.91
N HIS A 648 0.33 -23.70 -11.61
CA HIS A 648 0.11 -24.93 -10.82
C HIS A 648 -1.10 -25.70 -11.31
N ASP A 649 -2.25 -25.05 -11.49
CA ASP A 649 -3.47 -25.72 -11.97
C ASP A 649 -3.28 -26.39 -13.33
N PHE A 650 -2.49 -25.77 -14.23
CA PHE A 650 -2.25 -26.30 -15.57
C PHE A 650 -1.21 -27.44 -15.60
N THR A 651 -0.25 -27.47 -14.67
CA THR A 651 0.89 -28.38 -14.70
C THR A 651 0.93 -29.40 -13.56
N GLY A 652 0.34 -29.09 -12.42
CA GLY A 652 0.47 -29.83 -11.16
C GLY A 652 1.81 -29.61 -10.46
N GLU A 653 2.69 -28.72 -10.93
CA GLU A 653 4.01 -28.50 -10.34
C GLU A 653 3.96 -27.66 -9.06
N ARG A 654 4.34 -28.23 -7.93
CA ARG A 654 4.32 -27.61 -6.61
C ARG A 654 5.25 -26.39 -6.47
N LYS A 655 6.27 -26.25 -7.33
CA LYS A 655 7.20 -25.11 -7.30
C LYS A 655 6.48 -23.75 -7.40
N TYR A 656 5.34 -23.69 -8.10
CA TYR A 656 4.56 -22.48 -8.25
C TYR A 656 3.81 -22.09 -6.96
N LEU A 657 3.17 -23.05 -6.31
CA LEU A 657 2.55 -22.82 -4.99
C LEU A 657 3.60 -22.45 -3.95
N GLN A 658 4.81 -23.01 -4.06
CA GLN A 658 5.92 -22.64 -3.17
C GLN A 658 6.32 -21.17 -3.38
N ALA A 659 6.41 -20.69 -4.61
CA ALA A 659 6.71 -19.28 -4.88
C ALA A 659 5.59 -18.35 -4.40
N MET A 660 4.33 -18.80 -4.41
CA MET A 660 3.20 -18.07 -3.80
C MET A 660 3.35 -18.02 -2.26
N SER A 661 3.72 -19.14 -1.64
CA SER A 661 4.00 -19.18 -0.20
C SER A 661 5.15 -18.25 0.18
N ASP A 662 6.21 -18.19 -0.63
CA ASP A 662 7.34 -17.27 -0.44
C ASP A 662 6.90 -15.80 -0.52
N ALA A 663 5.96 -15.46 -1.42
CA ALA A 663 5.35 -14.13 -1.50
C ALA A 663 4.58 -13.79 -0.21
N MET A 664 3.79 -14.73 0.30
CA MET A 664 3.06 -14.56 1.55
C MET A 664 4.00 -14.46 2.76
N ASP A 665 5.09 -15.21 2.79
CA ASP A 665 6.09 -15.11 3.86
C ASP A 665 6.68 -13.70 3.94
N TYR A 666 6.95 -13.06 2.79
CA TYR A 666 7.42 -11.68 2.74
C TYR A 666 6.37 -10.71 3.27
N VAL A 667 5.14 -10.82 2.81
CA VAL A 667 4.02 -9.95 3.20
C VAL A 667 3.73 -10.07 4.70
N LEU A 668 3.95 -11.25 5.29
CA LEU A 668 3.67 -11.55 6.69
C LEU A 668 4.89 -11.44 7.63
N GLY A 669 6.00 -10.83 7.16
CA GLY A 669 7.10 -10.45 8.06
C GLY A 669 8.51 -10.87 7.64
N ARG A 670 8.71 -11.78 6.69
CA ARG A 670 10.03 -12.11 6.15
C ARG A 670 10.50 -11.01 5.18
N ASN A 671 10.65 -9.80 5.68
CA ASN A 671 11.05 -8.61 4.91
C ASN A 671 12.02 -7.73 5.72
N PRO A 672 12.69 -6.75 5.09
CA PRO A 672 13.69 -5.93 5.76
C PRO A 672 13.18 -5.15 6.98
N LEU A 673 11.89 -4.87 7.02
CA LEU A 673 11.24 -4.11 8.08
C LEU A 673 10.73 -4.99 9.22
N ASP A 674 10.85 -6.32 9.11
CA ASP A 674 10.30 -7.27 10.09
C ASP A 674 8.81 -6.97 10.37
N GLN A 675 8.06 -6.61 9.32
CA GLN A 675 6.72 -6.06 9.38
C GLN A 675 5.73 -6.98 8.67
N SER A 676 4.66 -7.38 9.34
CA SER A 676 3.50 -7.91 8.63
C SER A 676 2.71 -6.75 8.01
N TYR A 677 2.60 -6.73 6.70
CA TYR A 677 1.82 -5.74 5.96
C TYR A 677 0.31 -6.02 6.00
N VAL A 678 -0.10 -7.05 6.74
CA VAL A 678 -1.50 -7.46 6.93
C VAL A 678 -1.94 -7.11 8.34
N SER A 679 -3.07 -6.42 8.47
CA SER A 679 -3.64 -6.06 9.76
C SER A 679 -4.13 -7.29 10.53
N GLY A 680 -3.91 -7.29 11.85
CA GLY A 680 -4.36 -8.37 12.74
C GLY A 680 -3.56 -9.67 12.67
N TYR A 681 -2.57 -9.79 11.78
CA TYR A 681 -1.78 -11.01 11.56
C TYR A 681 -0.29 -10.76 11.78
N GLY A 682 0.34 -11.62 12.58
CA GLY A 682 1.75 -11.51 12.98
C GLY A 682 1.95 -10.75 14.30
N SER A 683 3.19 -10.70 14.75
CA SER A 683 3.59 -9.99 15.99
C SER A 683 3.69 -8.47 15.78
N ARG A 684 3.98 -8.06 14.56
CA ARG A 684 4.05 -6.65 14.12
C ARG A 684 3.12 -6.42 12.95
N PRO A 685 1.78 -6.48 13.14
CA PRO A 685 0.82 -6.29 12.07
C PRO A 685 0.70 -4.81 11.67
N LEU A 686 0.20 -4.54 10.47
CA LEU A 686 -0.30 -3.24 10.06
C LEU A 686 -1.32 -2.72 11.09
N LYS A 687 -1.16 -1.46 11.52
CA LYS A 687 -2.02 -0.83 12.55
C LYS A 687 -2.67 0.48 12.11
N ASN A 688 -1.97 1.27 11.32
CA ASN A 688 -2.31 2.66 11.05
C ASN A 688 -2.42 2.95 9.54
N PRO A 689 -3.27 2.20 8.78
CA PRO A 689 -3.41 2.47 7.35
C PRO A 689 -3.99 3.86 7.11
N HIS A 690 -3.67 4.45 5.97
CA HIS A 690 -4.32 5.66 5.52
C HIS A 690 -5.78 5.37 5.15
N HIS A 691 -6.70 5.68 6.06
CA HIS A 691 -8.13 5.41 5.87
C HIS A 691 -8.98 6.36 6.72
N ARG A 692 -10.01 6.97 6.12
CA ARG A 692 -10.84 7.98 6.81
C ARG A 692 -11.68 7.43 7.96
N PHE A 693 -12.16 6.21 7.86
CA PHE A 693 -12.97 5.59 8.90
C PHE A 693 -12.13 4.86 9.95
N TRP A 694 -11.08 4.14 9.55
CA TRP A 694 -10.17 3.43 10.47
C TRP A 694 -9.05 4.35 10.94
N ALA A 695 -9.45 5.46 11.55
CA ALA A 695 -8.57 6.59 11.86
C ALA A 695 -8.23 6.71 13.36
N HIS A 696 -8.20 5.59 14.09
CA HIS A 696 -7.88 5.55 15.52
C HIS A 696 -6.64 6.33 15.94
N PRO A 697 -5.54 6.37 15.16
CA PRO A 697 -4.37 7.17 15.53
C PRO A 697 -4.62 8.69 15.59
N ILE A 698 -5.65 9.18 14.90
CA ILE A 698 -6.04 10.60 14.89
C ILE A 698 -7.11 10.85 15.94
N ASP A 699 -8.10 9.95 16.01
CA ASP A 699 -9.21 10.04 16.97
C ASP A 699 -9.47 8.66 17.60
N PRO A 700 -9.19 8.50 18.90
CA PRO A 700 -9.43 7.24 19.61
C PRO A 700 -10.89 6.76 19.61
N ALA A 701 -11.86 7.61 19.25
CA ALA A 701 -13.24 7.22 19.04
C ALA A 701 -13.47 6.53 17.69
N SER A 702 -12.56 6.67 16.74
CA SER A 702 -12.58 5.96 15.47
C SER A 702 -12.07 4.52 15.66
N PRO A 703 -12.58 3.54 14.89
CA PRO A 703 -12.14 2.16 15.01
C PRO A 703 -10.68 1.96 14.53
N LEU A 704 -10.04 0.95 15.07
CA LEU A 704 -8.83 0.37 14.50
C LEU A 704 -9.15 -0.35 13.19
N VAL A 705 -8.16 -0.51 12.33
CA VAL A 705 -8.28 -1.31 11.11
C VAL A 705 -8.79 -2.73 11.43
N PRO A 706 -9.70 -3.31 10.63
CA PRO A 706 -10.11 -4.70 10.80
C PRO A 706 -8.96 -5.66 10.46
N PRO A 707 -8.97 -6.91 10.94
CA PRO A 707 -7.98 -7.91 10.52
C PRO A 707 -8.15 -8.27 9.04
N GLY A 708 -7.06 -8.74 8.42
CA GLY A 708 -7.07 -9.25 7.05
C GLY A 708 -6.93 -8.19 5.95
N VAL A 709 -6.54 -6.97 6.27
CA VAL A 709 -6.36 -5.89 5.28
C VAL A 709 -4.89 -5.75 4.89
N LEU A 710 -4.61 -5.80 3.60
CA LEU A 710 -3.27 -5.62 3.05
C LEU A 710 -2.96 -4.16 2.77
N SER A 711 -1.82 -3.67 3.26
CA SER A 711 -1.22 -2.38 2.95
C SER A 711 -0.57 -2.36 1.56
N GLY A 712 -0.52 -1.19 0.93
CA GLY A 712 0.17 -0.96 -0.35
C GLY A 712 1.61 -1.42 -0.38
N GLY A 713 2.33 -1.29 0.73
CA GLY A 713 3.71 -1.76 0.85
C GLY A 713 4.78 -0.73 0.48
N PRO A 714 6.05 -1.14 0.42
CA PRO A 714 7.16 -0.25 0.13
C PRO A 714 6.99 0.52 -1.18
N ASN A 715 7.32 1.83 -1.14
CA ASN A 715 7.30 2.69 -2.32
C ASN A 715 8.57 3.55 -2.35
N SER A 716 9.43 3.31 -3.34
CA SER A 716 10.68 4.04 -3.53
C SER A 716 10.65 5.05 -4.70
N ILE A 717 9.47 5.25 -5.31
CA ILE A 717 9.29 6.10 -6.48
C ILE A 717 8.54 7.39 -6.12
N ASN A 718 7.39 7.27 -5.42
CA ASN A 718 6.52 8.39 -5.11
C ASN A 718 6.59 8.75 -3.62
N PHE A 719 7.13 9.93 -3.32
CA PHE A 719 7.29 10.49 -1.98
C PHE A 719 6.43 11.75 -1.78
N SER A 720 5.25 11.81 -2.39
CA SER A 720 4.41 13.02 -2.39
C SER A 720 3.66 13.29 -1.09
N ASP A 721 3.55 12.29 -0.19
CA ASP A 721 2.93 12.52 1.11
C ASP A 721 3.93 13.01 2.17
N PRO A 722 3.43 13.66 3.24
CA PRO A 722 4.29 14.25 4.27
C PRO A 722 5.20 13.25 4.99
N VAL A 723 4.77 11.99 5.14
CA VAL A 723 5.54 10.93 5.81
C VAL A 723 6.55 10.33 4.86
N ALA A 724 6.12 9.95 3.65
CA ALA A 724 7.01 9.38 2.64
C ALA A 724 8.12 10.35 2.26
N SER A 725 7.83 11.66 2.17
CA SER A 725 8.84 12.69 1.88
C SER A 725 10.02 12.66 2.84
N THR A 726 9.82 12.27 4.09
CA THR A 726 10.89 12.11 5.09
C THR A 726 11.84 10.95 4.82
N LEU A 727 11.43 10.00 3.96
CA LEU A 727 12.21 8.81 3.57
C LEU A 727 13.02 9.04 2.28
N LYS A 728 12.71 10.08 1.52
CA LYS A 728 13.39 10.37 0.24
C LYS A 728 14.90 10.45 0.44
N GLY A 729 15.66 9.59 -0.27
CA GLY A 729 17.11 9.49 -0.14
C GLY A 729 17.61 8.80 1.13
N LYS A 730 16.71 8.32 2.02
CA LYS A 730 17.08 7.67 3.29
C LYS A 730 16.65 6.20 3.36
N CYS A 731 15.98 5.70 2.37
CA CYS A 731 15.54 4.30 2.27
C CYS A 731 15.90 3.73 0.90
N THR A 732 15.88 2.41 0.79
CA THR A 732 16.20 1.67 -0.43
C THR A 732 15.06 0.68 -0.70
N GLY A 733 14.41 0.78 -1.86
CA GLY A 733 13.41 -0.17 -2.32
C GLY A 733 12.48 -0.70 -1.22
N GLN A 734 12.78 -1.90 -0.76
CA GLN A 734 12.00 -2.65 0.24
C GLN A 734 11.94 -2.00 1.64
N THR A 735 12.81 -1.01 1.94
CA THR A 735 12.82 -0.33 3.24
C THR A 735 12.02 0.98 3.24
N CYS A 736 11.48 1.39 2.09
CA CYS A 736 10.74 2.65 1.94
C CYS A 736 9.27 2.49 2.34
N TRP A 737 9.00 2.28 3.63
CA TRP A 737 7.65 2.13 4.16
C TRP A 737 7.57 2.54 5.64
N LYS A 738 6.41 3.03 6.06
CA LYS A 738 6.08 3.34 7.47
C LYS A 738 4.62 3.06 7.76
N ASP A 739 4.33 2.55 8.96
CA ASP A 739 2.98 2.36 9.47
C ASP A 739 2.46 3.65 10.14
N GLU A 740 2.23 4.67 9.33
CA GLU A 740 1.72 5.97 9.78
C GLU A 740 0.52 6.39 8.94
N ILE A 741 -0.57 6.82 9.56
CA ILE A 741 -1.83 7.14 8.87
C ILE A 741 -1.69 8.27 7.83
N GLY A 742 -0.71 9.14 7.98
CA GLY A 742 -0.39 10.20 7.02
C GLY A 742 0.39 9.73 5.78
N ALA A 743 0.76 8.45 5.72
CA ALA A 743 1.63 7.89 4.67
C ALA A 743 0.83 7.24 3.54
N TRP A 744 -0.03 7.98 2.83
CA TRP A 744 -0.92 7.38 1.82
C TRP A 744 -0.18 6.69 0.68
N THR A 745 0.98 7.16 0.26
CA THR A 745 1.76 6.49 -0.80
C THR A 745 2.42 5.19 -0.35
N LEU A 746 2.42 4.85 0.95
CA LEU A 746 3.09 3.70 1.56
C LEU A 746 2.11 2.69 2.16
N ASN A 747 1.18 3.15 3.00
CA ASN A 747 0.32 2.26 3.79
C ASN A 747 -1.18 2.43 3.55
N GLU A 748 -1.57 3.09 2.46
CA GLU A 748 -2.96 3.05 2.02
C GLU A 748 -3.40 1.61 1.74
N VAL A 749 -4.70 1.39 1.75
CA VAL A 749 -5.37 0.12 1.42
C VAL A 749 -6.40 0.37 0.35
N THR A 750 -6.55 -0.54 -0.61
CA THR A 750 -7.51 -0.38 -1.71
C THR A 750 -8.07 -1.72 -2.17
N VAL A 751 -9.22 -1.69 -2.85
CA VAL A 751 -9.91 -2.90 -3.33
C VAL A 751 -9.07 -3.70 -4.31
N ASN A 752 -8.30 -3.06 -5.20
CA ASN A 752 -7.48 -3.77 -6.20
C ASN A 752 -6.20 -4.39 -5.63
N TRP A 753 -5.78 -4.03 -4.42
CA TRP A 753 -4.66 -4.69 -3.74
C TRP A 753 -5.15 -5.86 -2.88
N ASN A 754 -6.32 -5.70 -2.27
CA ASN A 754 -6.91 -6.72 -1.41
C ASN A 754 -7.57 -7.86 -2.21
N ALA A 755 -7.97 -7.64 -3.47
CA ALA A 755 -8.50 -8.69 -4.32
C ALA A 755 -7.46 -9.79 -4.64
N PRO A 756 -6.26 -9.50 -5.17
CA PRO A 756 -5.24 -10.53 -5.40
C PRO A 756 -4.66 -11.09 -4.11
N PHE A 757 -4.65 -10.34 -3.01
CA PHE A 757 -4.29 -10.87 -1.69
C PHE A 757 -5.29 -11.94 -1.24
N PHE A 758 -6.58 -11.65 -1.28
CA PHE A 758 -7.64 -12.60 -0.99
C PHE A 758 -7.56 -13.84 -1.89
N TRP A 759 -7.33 -13.65 -3.20
CA TRP A 759 -7.14 -14.75 -4.15
C TRP A 759 -5.97 -15.65 -3.75
N THR A 760 -4.82 -15.05 -3.41
CA THR A 760 -3.60 -15.78 -3.02
C THR A 760 -3.79 -16.59 -1.74
N VAL A 761 -4.38 -15.97 -0.71
CA VAL A 761 -4.66 -16.64 0.57
C VAL A 761 -5.61 -17.82 0.37
N SER A 762 -6.66 -17.64 -0.45
CA SER A 762 -7.66 -18.69 -0.72
C SER A 762 -7.03 -19.91 -1.41
N VAL A 763 -6.19 -19.71 -2.43
CA VAL A 763 -5.53 -20.81 -3.13
C VAL A 763 -4.54 -21.55 -2.24
N LEU A 764 -3.80 -20.86 -1.38
CA LEU A 764 -2.88 -21.52 -0.43
C LEU A 764 -3.63 -22.31 0.64
N ASP A 765 -4.84 -21.89 1.04
CA ASP A 765 -5.67 -22.60 2.01
C ASP A 765 -6.30 -23.91 1.44
N GLU A 766 -6.32 -24.12 0.12
CA GLU A 766 -6.84 -25.34 -0.52
C GLU A 766 -5.99 -26.60 -0.25
N GLY A 767 -4.81 -26.45 0.32
CA GLY A 767 -4.01 -27.56 0.80
C GLY A 767 -3.03 -28.19 -0.20
N GLY A 768 -2.72 -27.55 -1.32
CA GLY A 768 -1.72 -28.02 -2.29
C GLY A 768 -0.29 -28.15 -1.72
N LEU A 769 0.01 -27.45 -0.61
CA LEU A 769 1.28 -27.53 0.14
C LEU A 769 1.15 -28.28 1.48
N THR A 770 0.02 -28.91 1.75
CA THR A 770 -0.22 -29.69 2.98
C THR A 770 -0.39 -31.18 2.71
N ARG A 771 -0.66 -31.58 1.44
CA ARG A 771 -0.84 -32.96 0.98
C ARG A 771 0.41 -33.64 0.44
#